data_62e7f9010fe671b45b0822c4a988563b
#
_entry.id   62e7f9010fe671b45b0822c4a988563b
#
_cell.length_a   1.000
_cell.length_b   1.000
_cell.length_c   1.000
_cell.angle_alpha   90.00
_cell.angle_beta   90.00
_cell.angle_gamma   90.00
#
_symmetry.space_group_name_H-M   'P 1'
#
loop_
_entity.id
_entity.type
_entity.pdbx_description
1 polymer ?
#
loop_
_entity_poly.entity_id
_entity_poly.type
_entity_poly.pdbx_seq_one_letter_code
_entity_poly.pdbx_strand_id
1 'polypeptide(L)'
;MVVKRIPALTASISGGAEGTSESGTAITSLGSQVWDHEPGVTRIMKSTIQQISRRQFIGYSGATALSLLAGSAAGARDNQGPATGEFVFAEAEGFADHGGWELDQQSMDQMGSPYLLAHGLGIPVKDAVTQVTFPSAGTYRVWVRTRDWVAPWKAPGAPGKFQLLINGKAQGETFGTKNAAWHWHDGGTVSVGSKATVALHDLTGFEGRCEAVLFCKDVGFQPSNDVAALTKFRRKLLGLPEHPDDGGEFDLVVVGGGLAGTCAALSAARNGLTVALVQDRPVLGGNGSSEVRVWPEGRTNHKPYPHIGDIVKEILPPVPKRGNMNGSAAKNFDDARKLRVVAAEPRITLLTKHRAIAAETKGDTITAVVIQSTRTARQLRLKGKLFADCTGDAVLGYLAGADYEYEPEELLGSSNLFNVLDASNKEQVLKCECKDKSALATRFELGQYEQPFPRCPWALDLSDKPFPGRAKYRKNGKDNLNGFARMWFWESGFDKDQVKEIELIRDHNFRAMYGAWDALKNVDGLHRNHRLGWVAFIAGKRESRRLMGDVVLDGKDFTGKKQFPDAVFPCTWHIDLHFPKKTYQKGFEGNEFISDFTRGKAYNYGGLYWAPYRCLYSRNIENLFMAGRDISVTKTGLGPVRVMKTCGMMGEIVGKAASICIGEQTTPRGVYEKHLSGLKQLMKKPGSSRIS
;
A
#
# COMPACT_ATOMS: atom_id res chain seq x y z
N MET A 1 -11.47 -22.51 31.57
CA MET A 1 -11.53 -23.73 32.38
C MET A 1 -10.76 -24.81 31.68
N VAL A 2 -9.71 -25.29 32.33
CA VAL A 2 -8.82 -26.44 31.99
C VAL A 2 -7.79 -26.20 30.87
N VAL A 3 -6.61 -25.79 31.34
CA VAL A 3 -5.32 -25.89 30.67
C VAL A 3 -4.82 -27.34 30.71
N LYS A 4 -4.32 -27.85 29.56
CA LYS A 4 -3.40 -29.00 29.57
C LYS A 4 -2.11 -28.64 28.83
N ARG A 5 -1.03 -28.57 29.60
CA ARG A 5 0.37 -28.57 29.14
C ARG A 5 0.75 -29.99 28.67
N ILE A 6 1.53 -30.06 27.59
CA ILE A 6 2.26 -31.28 27.17
C ILE A 6 3.76 -30.92 27.08
N PRO A 7 4.65 -31.81 27.54
CA PRO A 7 6.04 -31.43 27.87
C PRO A 7 7.01 -31.55 26.71
N ALA A 8 8.14 -30.85 26.86
CA ALA A 8 9.30 -30.84 25.99
C ALA A 8 10.00 -32.23 25.94
N LEU A 9 10.37 -32.67 24.74
CA LEU A 9 11.33 -33.75 24.52
C LEU A 9 12.66 -33.17 24.10
N THR A 10 13.64 -33.26 25.00
CA THR A 10 15.06 -33.12 24.72
C THR A 10 15.59 -34.40 24.09
N ALA A 11 16.26 -34.29 22.98
CA ALA A 11 17.12 -35.36 22.44
C ALA A 11 18.53 -34.78 22.18
N SER A 12 19.43 -35.25 23.01
CA SER A 12 20.88 -35.16 22.84
C SER A 12 21.36 -36.09 21.74
N ILE A 13 22.24 -35.66 20.87
CA ILE A 13 23.11 -36.53 20.09
C ILE A 13 24.54 -36.00 20.12
N SER A 14 25.40 -36.84 20.62
CA SER A 14 26.86 -36.74 20.71
C SER A 14 27.52 -37.18 19.41
N GLY A 15 28.56 -36.49 18.98
CA GLY A 15 29.88 -36.96 18.62
C GLY A 15 30.11 -37.82 17.38
N GLY A 16 31.10 -37.47 16.63
CA GLY A 16 31.79 -38.33 15.68
C GLY A 16 32.53 -37.57 14.59
N ALA A 17 33.86 -37.59 14.66
CA ALA A 17 34.82 -36.86 13.89
C ALA A 17 35.25 -37.56 12.56
N GLU A 18 35.93 -36.77 11.72
CA GLU A 18 37.02 -37.11 10.80
C GLU A 18 36.73 -37.73 9.44
N GLY A 19 37.43 -37.17 8.45
CA GLY A 19 37.73 -37.79 7.18
C GLY A 19 38.02 -36.87 6.01
N THR A 20 39.26 -36.43 5.88
CA THR A 20 40.03 -35.82 4.81
C THR A 20 39.78 -36.36 3.40
N SER A 21 39.85 -35.59 2.31
CA SER A 21 40.93 -35.51 1.31
C SER A 21 40.48 -34.79 0.02
N GLU A 22 41.26 -33.85 -0.35
CA GLU A 22 41.87 -33.34 -1.58
C GLU A 22 41.49 -33.96 -2.94
N SER A 23 41.35 -33.08 -3.88
CA SER A 23 42.00 -32.93 -5.22
C SER A 23 41.00 -32.25 -6.16
N GLY A 24 41.23 -31.21 -6.91
CA GLY A 24 42.43 -30.83 -7.64
C GLY A 24 42.07 -30.62 -9.11
N THR A 25 42.36 -29.40 -9.63
CA THR A 25 42.55 -29.04 -11.08
C THR A 25 41.31 -29.08 -12.00
N ALA A 26 41.10 -28.22 -12.98
CA ALA A 26 41.98 -27.33 -13.74
C ALA A 26 41.18 -26.27 -14.51
N ILE A 27 41.86 -25.21 -14.82
CA ILE A 27 41.62 -24.09 -15.72
C ILE A 27 41.44 -24.55 -17.17
N THR A 28 40.56 -23.91 -17.94
CA THR A 28 40.86 -23.50 -19.32
C THR A 28 40.11 -22.25 -19.75
N SER A 29 40.87 -21.28 -20.14
CA SER A 29 40.57 -20.05 -20.86
C SER A 29 40.39 -20.34 -22.36
N LEU A 30 39.59 -19.48 -23.02
CA LEU A 30 39.65 -19.13 -24.46
C LEU A 30 38.39 -18.25 -24.69
N GLY A 31 38.35 -17.09 -25.27
CA GLY A 31 39.25 -16.43 -26.18
C GLY A 31 38.42 -15.29 -26.76
N SER A 32 38.99 -14.13 -26.80
CA SER A 32 38.50 -12.91 -27.44
C SER A 32 38.38 -13.07 -28.95
N GLN A 33 37.30 -12.56 -29.54
CA GLN A 33 37.37 -12.06 -30.94
C GLN A 33 36.63 -10.73 -31.06
N VAL A 34 37.41 -9.75 -31.39
CA VAL A 34 37.10 -8.41 -31.88
C VAL A 34 36.73 -8.55 -33.35
N TRP A 35 35.71 -7.87 -33.79
CA TRP A 35 35.53 -7.42 -35.18
C TRP A 35 35.11 -5.97 -35.20
N ASP A 36 36.00 -5.20 -35.83
CA ASP A 36 35.88 -3.79 -36.18
C ASP A 36 35.14 -3.60 -37.52
N HIS A 37 34.75 -2.30 -37.72
CA HIS A 37 34.48 -1.60 -38.99
C HIS A 37 33.07 -1.76 -39.60
N GLU A 38 32.50 -0.78 -40.13
CA GLU A 38 32.55 0.70 -40.20
C GLU A 38 31.25 1.22 -40.90
N PRO A 39 31.09 2.49 -41.21
CA PRO A 39 29.84 3.22 -40.98
C PRO A 39 29.09 3.55 -42.30
N GLY A 40 27.90 3.93 -42.18
CA GLY A 40 27.18 4.61 -43.26
C GLY A 40 25.70 4.38 -43.28
N VAL A 41 24.97 5.32 -42.86
CA VAL A 41 23.93 6.04 -43.58
C VAL A 41 23.21 6.98 -42.60
N THR A 42 23.67 8.21 -42.60
CA THR A 42 22.90 9.34 -42.12
C THR A 42 21.96 9.78 -43.24
N ARG A 43 20.67 9.80 -43.04
CA ARG A 43 19.77 10.87 -43.45
C ARG A 43 18.29 10.47 -43.45
N ILE A 44 17.48 11.46 -42.99
CA ILE A 44 16.06 11.63 -43.28
C ILE A 44 15.11 10.83 -42.37
N MET A 45 14.65 11.48 -41.31
CA MET A 45 13.25 11.80 -41.07
C MET A 45 13.11 12.78 -39.90
N LYS A 46 13.30 14.06 -40.19
CA LYS A 46 12.62 15.16 -39.50
C LYS A 46 11.31 15.42 -40.21
N SER A 47 10.32 15.80 -39.43
CA SER A 47 9.01 16.32 -39.84
C SER A 47 7.91 15.28 -40.13
N THR A 48 7.02 15.08 -39.16
CA THR A 48 5.59 15.27 -39.35
C THR A 48 4.90 15.19 -37.97
N ILE A 49 4.99 16.28 -37.20
CA ILE A 49 3.98 16.63 -36.23
C ILE A 49 3.32 17.88 -36.81
N GLN A 50 2.26 17.69 -37.54
CA GLN A 50 1.37 18.77 -37.93
C GLN A 50 -0.08 18.32 -37.73
N GLN A 51 -0.73 19.01 -36.79
CA GLN A 51 -2.14 19.38 -36.81
C GLN A 51 -3.15 18.34 -37.26
N ILE A 52 -3.78 17.65 -36.31
CA ILE A 52 -5.14 17.18 -36.50
C ILE A 52 -6.07 18.25 -35.93
N SER A 53 -6.74 18.95 -36.84
CA SER A 53 -7.66 20.03 -36.57
C SER A 53 -8.93 19.51 -35.87
N ARG A 54 -9.46 20.37 -34.99
CA ARG A 54 -10.77 20.28 -34.33
C ARG A 54 -11.92 20.34 -35.34
N ARG A 55 -12.19 19.34 -36.15
CA ARG A 55 -13.44 19.23 -36.93
C ARG A 55 -13.57 17.83 -37.53
N GLN A 56 -13.99 16.85 -36.69
CA GLN A 56 -14.74 15.67 -37.13
C GLN A 56 -15.07 14.80 -35.91
N PHE A 57 -15.95 15.31 -35.06
CA PHE A 57 -16.63 14.51 -34.05
C PHE A 57 -18.04 15.08 -33.87
N ILE A 58 -18.86 14.87 -34.90
CA ILE A 58 -20.31 14.99 -34.77
C ILE A 58 -20.90 13.79 -35.44
N GLY A 59 -21.55 12.98 -34.64
CA GLY A 59 -22.49 11.94 -35.11
C GLY A 59 -22.28 10.59 -34.44
N TYR A 60 -22.75 10.43 -33.23
CA TYR A 60 -23.62 9.34 -32.80
C TYR A 60 -24.11 9.66 -31.37
N SER A 61 -25.40 9.81 -31.27
CA SER A 61 -26.16 10.08 -30.07
C SER A 61 -26.03 8.95 -29.03
N GLY A 62 -25.49 9.25 -27.87
CA GLY A 62 -25.45 8.41 -26.68
C GLY A 62 -25.24 9.30 -25.47
N ALA A 63 -26.29 10.09 -25.11
CA ALA A 63 -26.26 11.01 -23.99
C ALA A 63 -26.45 10.26 -22.66
N THR A 64 -25.40 9.61 -22.15
CA THR A 64 -25.36 9.19 -20.72
C THR A 64 -23.95 8.87 -20.20
N ALA A 65 -22.91 8.94 -21.01
CA ALA A 65 -21.53 8.59 -20.56
C ALA A 65 -20.59 9.78 -20.38
N LEU A 66 -21.03 11.05 -20.56
CA LEU A 66 -20.16 12.22 -20.55
C LEU A 66 -20.18 13.06 -19.27
N SER A 67 -20.94 12.68 -18.25
CA SER A 67 -21.00 13.46 -17.01
C SER A 67 -20.00 13.02 -15.91
N LEU A 68 -19.26 11.93 -16.10
CA LEU A 68 -18.30 11.41 -15.11
C LEU A 68 -16.81 11.65 -15.46
N LEU A 69 -16.49 12.09 -16.69
CA LEU A 69 -15.12 12.45 -17.09
C LEU A 69 -14.78 13.93 -16.97
N ALA A 70 -15.74 14.78 -16.58
CA ALA A 70 -15.52 16.20 -16.29
C ALA A 70 -15.06 16.49 -14.86
N GLY A 71 -14.71 15.47 -14.08
CA GLY A 71 -14.28 15.59 -12.69
C GLY A 71 -12.81 15.91 -12.46
N SER A 72 -11.99 16.10 -13.50
CA SER A 72 -10.53 16.33 -13.32
C SER A 72 -10.06 17.75 -13.62
N ALA A 73 -10.96 18.69 -13.85
CA ALA A 73 -10.64 20.11 -13.99
C ALA A 73 -11.61 21.03 -13.23
N ALA A 74 -12.33 20.48 -12.22
CA ALA A 74 -12.96 21.34 -11.23
C ALA A 74 -11.84 21.74 -10.25
N GLY A 75 -11.49 23.02 -10.27
CA GLY A 75 -10.62 23.64 -9.28
C GLY A 75 -11.00 23.15 -7.88
N ALA A 76 -10.02 23.00 -7.01
CA ALA A 76 -10.18 22.70 -5.61
C ALA A 76 -11.41 23.46 -5.08
N ARG A 77 -12.54 22.77 -4.96
CA ARG A 77 -13.65 23.34 -4.21
C ARG A 77 -13.14 23.39 -2.79
N ASP A 78 -13.14 24.57 -2.21
CA ASP A 78 -12.93 24.77 -0.81
C ASP A 78 -13.74 23.70 -0.05
N ASN A 79 -13.03 22.76 0.58
CA ASN A 79 -13.62 21.66 1.35
C ASN A 79 -14.14 22.18 2.70
N GLN A 80 -14.67 23.40 2.67
CA GLN A 80 -15.27 24.07 3.80
C GLN A 80 -16.76 23.82 3.75
N GLY A 81 -17.21 23.02 4.69
CA GLY A 81 -18.63 22.99 5.03
C GLY A 81 -19.14 24.40 5.33
N PRO A 82 -20.47 24.63 5.26
CA PRO A 82 -21.03 25.92 5.61
C PRO A 82 -20.56 26.29 7.01
N ALA A 83 -19.80 27.39 7.13
CA ALA A 83 -19.39 27.90 8.41
C ALA A 83 -20.65 28.20 9.22
N THR A 84 -20.98 27.31 10.17
CA THR A 84 -21.95 27.64 11.18
C THR A 84 -21.32 28.78 11.98
N GLY A 85 -21.95 29.90 12.21
CA GLY A 85 -21.35 31.17 12.62
C GLY A 85 -20.27 31.17 13.72
N GLU A 86 -19.96 30.03 14.30
CA GLU A 86 -19.00 29.82 15.39
C GLU A 86 -17.74 29.03 15.02
N PHE A 87 -17.78 28.18 13.96
CA PHE A 87 -16.72 27.26 13.61
C PHE A 87 -16.29 27.38 12.15
N VAL A 88 -14.98 27.22 11.91
CA VAL A 88 -14.40 26.98 10.58
C VAL A 88 -13.49 25.77 10.66
N PHE A 89 -13.79 24.76 9.85
CA PHE A 89 -13.12 23.46 9.88
C PHE A 89 -12.41 23.19 8.55
N ALA A 90 -11.14 22.89 8.62
CA ALA A 90 -10.32 22.56 7.47
C ALA A 90 -9.64 21.20 7.69
N GLU A 91 -10.12 20.16 6.99
CA GLU A 91 -9.44 18.87 6.94
C GLU A 91 -8.15 18.98 6.12
N ALA A 92 -7.06 18.41 6.63
CA ALA A 92 -5.75 18.55 6.00
C ALA A 92 -5.72 17.87 4.62
N GLU A 93 -6.39 16.72 4.44
CA GLU A 93 -6.53 16.06 3.15
C GLU A 93 -7.27 16.88 2.11
N GLY A 94 -8.08 17.85 2.54
CA GLY A 94 -8.81 18.79 1.70
C GLY A 94 -8.00 20.00 1.27
N PHE A 95 -6.78 20.20 1.73
CA PHE A 95 -5.96 21.35 1.35
C PHE A 95 -5.77 21.43 -0.16
N ALA A 96 -5.79 22.64 -0.72
CA ALA A 96 -5.72 22.88 -2.15
C ALA A 96 -4.39 22.43 -2.76
N ASP A 97 -3.28 22.71 -2.08
CA ASP A 97 -1.93 22.23 -2.41
C ASP A 97 -1.36 21.50 -1.20
N HIS A 98 -1.06 20.23 -1.33
CA HIS A 98 -0.39 19.44 -0.28
C HIS A 98 1.10 19.73 -0.18
N GLY A 99 1.67 20.53 -1.09
CA GLY A 99 3.10 20.83 -1.10
C GLY A 99 3.95 19.56 -1.20
N GLY A 100 4.74 19.34 -0.13
CA GLY A 100 5.54 18.12 0.01
C GLY A 100 4.97 17.09 1.00
N TRP A 101 3.78 17.31 1.55
CA TRP A 101 3.13 16.39 2.47
C TRP A 101 2.46 15.23 1.72
N GLU A 102 2.52 14.03 2.28
CA GLU A 102 1.85 12.84 1.73
C GLU A 102 0.47 12.66 2.38
N LEU A 103 -0.50 12.16 1.62
CA LEU A 103 -1.81 11.79 2.15
C LEU A 103 -1.77 10.35 2.68
N ASP A 104 -1.98 10.16 3.96
CA ASP A 104 -2.05 8.84 4.59
C ASP A 104 -3.49 8.48 4.98
N GLN A 105 -4.02 7.44 4.32
CA GLN A 105 -5.37 6.91 4.55
C GLN A 105 -5.38 5.56 5.26
N GLN A 106 -4.21 5.04 5.69
CA GLN A 106 -4.11 3.68 6.25
C GLN A 106 -4.87 3.51 7.56
N SER A 107 -5.02 4.59 8.34
CA SER A 107 -5.63 4.57 9.69
C SER A 107 -7.05 5.17 9.72
N MET A 108 -7.74 5.28 8.59
CA MET A 108 -9.10 5.85 8.52
C MET A 108 -10.10 5.13 9.42
N ASP A 109 -9.95 3.82 9.63
CA ASP A 109 -10.83 3.02 10.50
C ASP A 109 -10.78 3.49 11.97
N GLN A 110 -9.68 4.14 12.36
CA GLN A 110 -9.47 4.66 13.72
C GLN A 110 -9.72 6.16 13.82
N MET A 111 -9.55 6.89 12.71
CA MET A 111 -9.57 8.35 12.69
C MET A 111 -10.85 8.93 12.07
N GLY A 112 -11.51 8.17 11.19
CA GLY A 112 -12.64 8.61 10.40
C GLY A 112 -12.26 9.43 9.15
N SER A 113 -10.98 9.84 9.01
CA SER A 113 -10.42 10.54 7.86
C SER A 113 -8.95 10.19 7.64
N PRO A 114 -8.36 10.48 6.48
CA PRO A 114 -6.92 10.54 6.29
C PRO A 114 -6.28 11.70 7.05
N TYR A 115 -4.95 11.79 6.95
CA TYR A 115 -4.18 12.93 7.44
C TYR A 115 -3.01 13.24 6.49
N LEU A 116 -2.43 14.42 6.60
CA LEU A 116 -1.20 14.79 5.92
C LEU A 116 0.03 14.45 6.75
N LEU A 117 1.05 13.89 6.11
CA LEU A 117 2.31 13.41 6.67
C LEU A 117 3.50 14.14 6.03
N ALA A 118 4.30 14.86 6.82
CA ALA A 118 5.53 15.52 6.36
C ALA A 118 6.67 14.50 6.23
N HIS A 119 6.67 13.71 5.15
CA HIS A 119 7.60 12.62 4.89
C HIS A 119 8.82 13.11 4.09
N GLY A 120 9.70 13.87 4.76
CA GLY A 120 10.84 14.56 4.15
C GLY A 120 12.19 13.86 4.33
N LEU A 121 12.25 12.76 5.07
CA LEU A 121 13.47 11.96 5.32
C LEU A 121 14.59 12.78 5.98
N GLY A 122 14.21 13.67 6.91
CA GLY A 122 15.10 14.56 7.62
C GLY A 122 15.36 15.89 6.91
N ILE A 123 14.61 16.21 5.88
CA ILE A 123 14.64 17.50 5.20
C ILE A 123 13.22 18.06 5.20
N PRO A 124 13.00 19.28 5.72
CA PRO A 124 11.67 19.89 5.70
C PRO A 124 11.04 19.88 4.31
N VAL A 125 9.76 19.52 4.25
CA VAL A 125 9.01 19.48 3.00
C VAL A 125 8.36 20.83 2.71
N LYS A 126 7.97 21.04 1.44
CA LYS A 126 7.22 22.24 1.03
C LYS A 126 5.88 22.30 1.74
N ASP A 127 5.45 23.50 2.15
CA ASP A 127 4.21 23.74 2.87
C ASP A 127 2.99 23.16 2.15
N ALA A 128 2.08 22.57 2.93
CA ALA A 128 0.72 22.31 2.48
C ALA A 128 -0.13 23.55 2.72
N VAL A 129 -0.86 24.02 1.70
CA VAL A 129 -1.52 25.34 1.70
C VAL A 129 -2.97 25.24 1.27
N THR A 130 -3.85 26.00 1.94
CA THR A 130 -5.23 26.20 1.52
C THR A 130 -5.72 27.61 1.85
N GLN A 131 -6.81 28.04 1.19
CA GLN A 131 -7.55 29.27 1.54
C GLN A 131 -8.73 28.90 2.44
N VAL A 132 -8.91 29.67 3.50
CA VAL A 132 -9.99 29.50 4.46
C VAL A 132 -10.87 30.75 4.46
N THR A 133 -12.19 30.56 4.35
CA THR A 133 -13.18 31.64 4.44
C THR A 133 -13.83 31.64 5.81
N PHE A 134 -13.83 32.77 6.47
CA PHE A 134 -14.41 32.98 7.79
C PHE A 134 -15.76 33.68 7.68
N PRO A 135 -16.77 33.30 8.48
CA PRO A 135 -18.09 33.93 8.46
C PRO A 135 -18.04 35.42 8.85
N SER A 136 -17.08 35.80 9.68
CA SER A 136 -16.82 37.20 10.04
C SER A 136 -15.36 37.40 10.42
N ALA A 137 -14.83 38.60 10.25
CA ALA A 137 -13.56 38.99 10.80
C ALA A 137 -13.59 38.94 12.35
N GLY A 138 -12.43 38.68 12.95
CA GLY A 138 -12.31 38.69 14.41
C GLY A 138 -11.27 37.71 14.92
N THR A 139 -11.32 37.47 16.25
CA THR A 139 -10.41 36.56 16.92
C THR A 139 -11.03 35.18 17.01
N TYR A 140 -10.26 34.17 16.65
CA TYR A 140 -10.63 32.76 16.73
C TYR A 140 -9.59 31.98 17.54
N ARG A 141 -10.03 31.04 18.37
CA ARG A 141 -9.15 30.02 18.94
C ARG A 141 -8.89 28.95 17.89
N VAL A 142 -7.63 28.49 17.83
CA VAL A 142 -7.17 27.52 16.85
C VAL A 142 -6.86 26.19 17.53
N TRP A 143 -7.35 25.11 16.95
CA TRP A 143 -7.07 23.75 17.36
C TRP A 143 -6.49 22.98 16.18
N VAL A 144 -5.37 22.26 16.40
CA VAL A 144 -4.75 21.40 15.38
C VAL A 144 -4.78 19.95 15.86
N ARG A 145 -5.38 19.07 15.08
CA ARG A 145 -5.40 17.64 15.43
C ARG A 145 -4.15 16.95 14.95
N THR A 146 -3.33 16.49 15.91
CA THR A 146 -1.98 15.95 15.68
C THR A 146 -1.57 15.00 16.83
N ARG A 147 -0.35 14.45 16.76
CA ARG A 147 0.24 13.63 17.83
C ARG A 147 1.78 13.69 17.74
N ASP A 148 2.46 13.38 18.85
CA ASP A 148 3.88 12.99 18.81
C ASP A 148 3.98 11.50 18.45
N TRP A 149 4.42 11.21 17.23
CA TRP A 149 4.42 9.85 16.71
C TRP A 149 5.44 8.91 17.37
N VAL A 150 6.48 9.44 18.07
CA VAL A 150 7.44 8.62 18.81
C VAL A 150 7.11 8.46 20.30
N ALA A 151 6.13 9.20 20.79
CA ALA A 151 5.70 9.14 22.20
C ALA A 151 5.22 7.75 22.66
N PRO A 152 4.64 6.85 21.82
CA PRO A 152 4.31 5.48 22.24
C PRO A 152 5.51 4.71 22.82
N TRP A 153 6.72 5.02 22.39
CA TRP A 153 7.96 4.42 22.90
C TRP A 153 8.65 5.29 23.97
N LYS A 154 8.02 6.38 24.41
CA LYS A 154 8.64 7.36 25.34
C LYS A 154 9.99 7.87 24.81
N ALA A 155 10.16 7.91 23.50
CA ALA A 155 11.38 8.34 22.86
C ALA A 155 11.53 9.88 22.95
N PRO A 156 12.76 10.41 23.13
CA PRO A 156 12.98 11.85 23.29
C PRO A 156 12.85 12.60 21.95
N GLY A 157 12.64 13.91 22.04
CA GLY A 157 12.90 14.85 20.94
C GLY A 157 11.71 15.21 20.04
N ALA A 158 10.59 14.45 20.08
CA ALA A 158 9.39 14.73 19.29
C ALA A 158 9.74 15.21 17.87
N PRO A 159 10.17 14.30 16.95
CA PRO A 159 10.78 14.71 15.68
C PRO A 159 9.80 15.30 14.67
N GLY A 160 8.51 15.00 14.76
CA GLY A 160 7.47 15.42 13.81
C GLY A 160 6.98 16.86 14.02
N LYS A 161 7.90 17.81 14.18
CA LYS A 161 7.58 19.22 14.47
C LYS A 161 7.12 19.99 13.24
N PHE A 162 6.02 20.72 13.39
CA PHE A 162 5.55 21.64 12.38
C PHE A 162 4.84 22.85 13.00
N GLN A 163 4.65 23.90 12.23
CA GLN A 163 3.94 25.12 12.62
C GLN A 163 2.74 25.36 11.71
N LEU A 164 1.76 26.09 12.21
CA LEU A 164 0.67 26.63 11.45
C LEU A 164 1.01 28.07 11.02
N LEU A 165 0.95 28.36 9.72
CA LEU A 165 1.09 29.70 9.22
C LEU A 165 -0.28 30.26 8.81
N ILE A 166 -0.58 31.46 9.26
CA ILE A 166 -1.77 32.22 8.88
C ILE A 166 -1.31 33.48 8.12
N ASN A 167 -1.72 33.58 6.85
CA ASN A 167 -1.27 34.63 5.94
C ASN A 167 0.26 34.76 5.88
N GLY A 168 0.96 33.59 5.86
CA GLY A 168 2.42 33.50 5.81
C GLY A 168 3.14 33.77 7.13
N LYS A 169 2.41 34.06 8.22
CA LYS A 169 2.97 34.31 9.54
C LYS A 169 2.81 33.09 10.44
N ALA A 170 3.92 32.57 10.98
CA ALA A 170 3.91 31.47 11.93
C ALA A 170 3.18 31.86 13.22
N GLN A 171 2.33 30.94 13.70
CA GLN A 171 1.75 31.04 15.03
C GLN A 171 2.75 30.57 16.08
N GLY A 172 2.60 31.01 17.33
CA GLY A 172 3.60 30.77 18.38
C GLY A 172 3.78 29.29 18.79
N GLU A 173 2.81 28.43 18.51
CA GLU A 173 2.82 27.03 18.94
C GLU A 173 3.51 26.12 17.93
N THR A 174 4.21 25.09 18.45
CA THR A 174 4.82 24.02 17.64
C THR A 174 4.04 22.72 17.87
N PHE A 175 3.50 22.20 16.80
CA PHE A 175 2.67 20.99 16.78
C PHE A 175 3.49 19.71 16.56
N GLY A 176 2.87 18.54 16.80
CA GLY A 176 3.53 17.24 16.67
C GLY A 176 4.46 16.89 17.83
N THR A 177 4.34 17.59 18.97
CA THR A 177 5.28 17.52 20.12
C THR A 177 4.68 16.93 21.39
N LYS A 178 3.39 16.64 21.41
CA LYS A 178 2.66 16.19 22.61
C LYS A 178 1.85 14.93 22.31
N ASN A 179 1.62 14.13 23.33
CA ASN A 179 0.74 12.95 23.39
C ASN A 179 1.01 11.83 22.36
N ALA A 180 0.96 10.61 22.84
CA ALA A 180 1.06 9.40 22.01
C ALA A 180 -0.21 9.16 21.16
N ALA A 181 -1.37 9.55 21.66
CA ALA A 181 -2.64 9.45 20.95
C ALA A 181 -2.93 10.72 20.14
N TRP A 182 -3.70 10.55 19.07
CA TRP A 182 -4.26 11.66 18.31
C TRP A 182 -5.13 12.56 19.21
N HIS A 183 -4.87 13.85 19.22
CA HIS A 183 -5.55 14.81 20.08
C HIS A 183 -5.63 16.19 19.43
N TRP A 184 -6.56 17.01 19.92
CA TRP A 184 -6.59 18.42 19.60
C TRP A 184 -5.57 19.19 20.43
N HIS A 185 -4.57 19.75 19.77
CA HIS A 185 -3.54 20.59 20.34
C HIS A 185 -3.96 22.04 20.22
N ASP A 186 -4.01 22.77 21.32
CA ASP A 186 -4.38 24.19 21.37
C ASP A 186 -3.30 25.04 20.71
N GLY A 187 -3.64 25.74 19.63
CA GLY A 187 -2.78 26.66 18.89
C GLY A 187 -2.90 28.12 19.31
N GLY A 188 -3.61 28.39 20.42
CA GLY A 188 -3.85 29.75 20.89
C GLY A 188 -4.92 30.48 20.07
N THR A 189 -4.81 31.80 19.97
CA THR A 189 -5.77 32.66 19.27
C THR A 189 -5.13 33.38 18.10
N VAL A 190 -5.90 33.61 17.04
CA VAL A 190 -5.49 34.36 15.85
C VAL A 190 -6.57 35.36 15.44
N SER A 191 -6.17 36.56 15.04
CA SER A 191 -7.07 37.55 14.44
C SER A 191 -7.01 37.44 12.91
N VAL A 192 -8.18 37.23 12.29
CA VAL A 192 -8.32 37.03 10.84
C VAL A 192 -9.38 37.95 10.24
N GLY A 193 -9.24 38.25 8.94
CA GLY A 193 -10.29 38.86 8.13
C GLY A 193 -11.33 37.82 7.67
N SER A 194 -12.08 38.17 6.64
CA SER A 194 -13.07 37.25 6.03
C SER A 194 -12.42 36.08 5.26
N LYS A 195 -11.12 36.18 4.93
CA LYS A 195 -10.33 35.13 4.29
C LYS A 195 -8.93 35.11 4.87
N ALA A 196 -8.34 33.93 4.95
CA ALA A 196 -6.93 33.75 5.29
C ALA A 196 -6.31 32.58 4.54
N THR A 197 -5.04 32.69 4.21
CA THR A 197 -4.22 31.54 3.79
C THR A 197 -3.79 30.78 5.02
N VAL A 198 -4.02 29.48 5.05
CA VAL A 198 -3.59 28.56 6.09
C VAL A 198 -2.56 27.60 5.52
N ALA A 199 -1.41 27.45 6.17
CA ALA A 199 -0.38 26.53 5.72
C ALA A 199 0.18 25.69 6.88
N LEU A 200 0.52 24.44 6.58
CA LEU A 200 1.28 23.54 7.46
C LEU A 200 2.74 23.66 7.06
N HIS A 201 3.57 24.16 7.96
CA HIS A 201 4.99 24.41 7.75
C HIS A 201 5.82 23.37 8.50
N ASP A 202 6.42 22.44 7.77
CA ASP A 202 7.26 21.39 8.33
C ASP A 202 8.63 21.94 8.77
N LEU A 203 9.06 21.58 9.96
CA LEU A 203 10.33 22.05 10.54
C LEU A 203 11.46 21.02 10.45
N THR A 204 11.16 19.75 10.16
CA THR A 204 12.13 18.68 10.38
C THR A 204 12.24 17.65 9.26
N GLY A 205 11.17 17.42 8.51
CA GLY A 205 11.06 16.31 7.55
C GLY A 205 10.93 14.93 8.18
N PHE A 206 10.60 14.86 9.47
CA PHE A 206 10.46 13.62 10.23
C PHE A 206 9.02 13.38 10.68
N GLU A 207 8.13 13.11 9.70
CA GLU A 207 6.78 12.59 9.89
C GLU A 207 5.86 13.46 10.76
N GLY A 208 6.00 14.79 10.71
CA GLY A 208 4.99 15.71 11.22
C GLY A 208 3.64 15.37 10.60
N ARG A 209 2.55 15.34 11.39
CA ARG A 209 1.25 14.90 10.90
C ARG A 209 0.12 15.75 11.41
N CYS A 210 -0.76 16.14 10.49
CA CYS A 210 -1.93 16.95 10.75
C CYS A 210 -3.16 16.30 10.11
N GLU A 211 -4.21 16.12 10.92
CA GLU A 211 -5.49 15.59 10.42
C GLU A 211 -6.46 16.71 10.10
N ALA A 212 -6.55 17.74 10.97
CA ALA A 212 -7.46 18.85 10.76
C ALA A 212 -7.01 20.10 11.52
N VAL A 213 -7.49 21.26 11.04
CA VAL A 213 -7.41 22.55 11.72
C VAL A 213 -8.84 23.06 11.98
N LEU A 214 -9.13 23.40 13.22
CA LEU A 214 -10.43 23.95 13.64
C LEU A 214 -10.24 25.37 14.19
N PHE A 215 -10.99 26.31 13.69
CA PHE A 215 -11.08 27.67 14.22
C PHE A 215 -12.44 27.85 14.90
N CYS A 216 -12.46 28.39 16.10
CA CYS A 216 -13.67 28.60 16.89
C CYS A 216 -13.70 30.01 17.47
N LYS A 217 -14.84 30.73 17.36
CA LYS A 217 -15.03 32.04 18.00
C LYS A 217 -15.19 31.94 19.51
N ASP A 218 -15.82 30.85 19.98
CA ASP A 218 -15.88 30.58 21.41
C ASP A 218 -14.52 30.13 21.91
N VAL A 219 -13.81 31.01 22.58
CA VAL A 219 -12.45 30.73 23.12
C VAL A 219 -12.48 29.70 24.25
N GLY A 220 -13.65 29.42 24.85
CA GLY A 220 -13.83 28.38 25.88
C GLY A 220 -14.09 26.99 25.31
N PHE A 221 -14.41 26.89 24.03
CA PHE A 221 -14.71 25.62 23.40
C PHE A 221 -13.49 24.68 23.32
N GLN A 222 -13.69 23.41 23.67
CA GLN A 222 -12.70 22.35 23.52
C GLN A 222 -13.28 21.21 22.67
N PRO A 223 -12.68 20.88 21.53
CA PRO A 223 -13.18 19.80 20.66
C PRO A 223 -12.93 18.43 21.30
N SER A 224 -13.86 17.51 21.11
CA SER A 224 -13.78 16.15 21.62
C SER A 224 -12.74 15.32 20.87
N ASN A 225 -11.99 14.48 21.59
CA ASN A 225 -11.11 13.47 21.03
C ASN A 225 -11.81 12.11 20.81
N ASP A 226 -13.06 11.94 21.26
CA ASP A 226 -13.85 10.75 20.97
C ASP A 226 -14.16 10.66 19.47
N VAL A 227 -13.84 9.51 18.85
CA VAL A 227 -13.91 9.34 17.39
C VAL A 227 -15.36 9.41 16.88
N ALA A 228 -16.34 8.90 17.63
CA ALA A 228 -17.73 8.91 17.21
C ALA A 228 -18.32 10.33 17.30
N ALA A 229 -18.02 11.06 18.38
CA ALA A 229 -18.41 12.47 18.54
C ALA A 229 -17.74 13.33 17.47
N LEU A 230 -16.45 13.12 17.21
CA LEU A 230 -15.69 13.83 16.17
C LEU A 230 -16.26 13.56 14.77
N THR A 231 -16.63 12.33 14.46
CA THR A 231 -17.23 11.97 13.15
C THR A 231 -18.55 12.71 12.93
N LYS A 232 -19.44 12.78 13.94
CA LYS A 232 -20.68 13.54 13.86
C LYS A 232 -20.41 15.04 13.68
N PHE A 233 -19.49 15.59 14.47
CA PHE A 233 -19.10 16.99 14.43
C PHE A 233 -18.52 17.37 13.07
N ARG A 234 -17.58 16.58 12.56
CA ARG A 234 -16.99 16.71 11.22
C ARG A 234 -18.04 16.74 10.12
N ARG A 235 -18.94 15.74 10.09
CA ARG A 235 -20.00 15.67 9.08
C ARG A 235 -20.87 16.93 9.08
N LYS A 236 -21.23 17.44 10.28
CA LYS A 236 -22.00 18.69 10.41
C LYS A 236 -21.23 19.88 9.86
N LEU A 237 -19.95 20.06 10.24
CA LEU A 237 -19.16 21.22 9.84
C LEU A 237 -18.82 21.22 8.34
N LEU A 238 -18.65 20.05 7.75
CA LEU A 238 -18.40 19.89 6.30
C LEU A 238 -19.70 19.93 5.48
N GLY A 239 -20.87 20.04 6.11
CA GLY A 239 -22.16 20.01 5.40
C GLY A 239 -22.38 18.72 4.60
N LEU A 240 -21.87 17.59 5.10
CA LEU A 240 -22.00 16.31 4.40
C LEU A 240 -23.44 15.81 4.48
N PRO A 241 -23.96 15.19 3.41
CA PRO A 241 -25.29 14.57 3.42
C PRO A 241 -25.47 13.57 4.57
N GLU A 242 -26.66 13.50 5.14
CA GLU A 242 -26.96 12.53 6.20
C GLU A 242 -26.84 11.09 5.71
N HIS A 243 -27.22 10.84 4.45
CA HIS A 243 -27.12 9.54 3.79
C HIS A 243 -26.08 9.58 2.66
N PRO A 244 -25.46 8.43 2.32
CA PRO A 244 -24.60 8.32 1.15
C PRO A 244 -25.35 8.66 -0.15
N ASP A 245 -24.68 9.33 -1.07
CA ASP A 245 -25.21 9.54 -2.43
C ASP A 245 -25.32 8.19 -3.17
N ASP A 246 -26.27 8.08 -4.12
CA ASP A 246 -26.37 6.89 -4.98
C ASP A 246 -25.14 6.79 -5.90
N GLY A 247 -24.37 5.74 -5.75
CA GLY A 247 -23.17 5.44 -6.54
C GLY A 247 -23.40 4.47 -7.70
N GLY A 248 -24.67 4.03 -7.92
CA GLY A 248 -25.08 3.15 -9.01
C GLY A 248 -25.21 1.68 -8.61
N GLU A 249 -25.60 0.87 -9.62
CA GLU A 249 -25.82 -0.58 -9.48
C GLU A 249 -24.95 -1.35 -10.48
N PHE A 250 -24.32 -2.44 -10.01
CA PHE A 250 -23.35 -3.21 -10.75
C PHE A 250 -23.63 -4.73 -10.65
N ASP A 251 -23.19 -5.48 -11.65
CA ASP A 251 -23.20 -6.94 -11.55
C ASP A 251 -22.16 -7.42 -10.54
N LEU A 252 -20.98 -6.75 -10.48
CA LEU A 252 -19.92 -7.06 -9.53
C LEU A 252 -19.32 -5.77 -8.93
N VAL A 253 -19.29 -5.68 -7.62
CA VAL A 253 -18.53 -4.64 -6.88
C VAL A 253 -17.25 -5.26 -6.34
N VAL A 254 -16.10 -4.80 -6.83
CA VAL A 254 -14.76 -5.23 -6.40
C VAL A 254 -14.18 -4.18 -5.45
N VAL A 255 -13.90 -4.56 -4.22
CA VAL A 255 -13.27 -3.69 -3.22
C VAL A 255 -11.80 -4.07 -3.07
N GLY A 256 -10.90 -3.11 -3.34
CA GLY A 256 -9.45 -3.29 -3.35
C GLY A 256 -8.86 -3.37 -4.76
N GLY A 257 -8.16 -2.32 -5.18
CA GLY A 257 -7.49 -2.22 -6.50
C GLY A 257 -6.05 -2.74 -6.50
N GLY A 258 -5.70 -3.71 -5.64
CA GLY A 258 -4.47 -4.49 -5.75
C GLY A 258 -4.43 -5.32 -7.03
N LEU A 259 -3.38 -6.14 -7.24
CA LEU A 259 -3.32 -7.00 -8.44
C LEU A 259 -4.53 -7.94 -8.53
N ALA A 260 -4.99 -8.48 -7.40
CA ALA A 260 -6.17 -9.34 -7.35
C ALA A 260 -7.41 -8.63 -7.88
N GLY A 261 -7.78 -7.49 -7.28
CA GLY A 261 -9.01 -6.78 -7.67
C GLY A 261 -8.93 -6.15 -9.05
N THR A 262 -7.77 -5.64 -9.46
CA THR A 262 -7.58 -5.14 -10.83
C THR A 262 -7.81 -6.25 -11.86
N CYS A 263 -7.27 -7.47 -11.62
CA CYS A 263 -7.48 -8.61 -12.50
C CYS A 263 -8.93 -9.12 -12.44
N ALA A 264 -9.58 -9.10 -11.26
CA ALA A 264 -10.97 -9.50 -11.11
C ALA A 264 -11.91 -8.57 -11.90
N ALA A 265 -11.73 -7.26 -11.78
CA ALA A 265 -12.52 -6.27 -12.51
C ALA A 265 -12.35 -6.40 -14.02
N LEU A 266 -11.11 -6.49 -14.52
CA LEU A 266 -10.83 -6.67 -15.94
C LEU A 266 -11.42 -7.98 -16.47
N SER A 267 -11.23 -9.08 -15.74
CA SER A 267 -11.76 -10.38 -16.12
C SER A 267 -13.28 -10.37 -16.17
N ALA A 268 -13.95 -9.82 -15.17
CA ALA A 268 -15.41 -9.72 -15.11
C ALA A 268 -15.97 -8.85 -16.25
N ALA A 269 -15.40 -7.66 -16.47
CA ALA A 269 -15.82 -6.74 -17.53
C ALA A 269 -15.68 -7.35 -18.93
N ARG A 270 -14.57 -8.05 -19.19
CA ARG A 270 -14.32 -8.76 -20.45
C ARG A 270 -15.28 -9.95 -20.69
N ASN A 271 -15.82 -10.49 -19.60
CA ASN A 271 -16.87 -11.52 -19.65
C ASN A 271 -18.29 -10.91 -19.55
N GLY A 272 -18.46 -9.63 -19.84
CA GLY A 272 -19.75 -8.98 -20.08
C GLY A 272 -20.39 -8.27 -18.89
N LEU A 273 -19.79 -8.30 -17.70
CA LEU A 273 -20.37 -7.70 -16.50
C LEU A 273 -20.13 -6.21 -16.40
N THR A 274 -21.06 -5.48 -15.77
CA THR A 274 -20.85 -4.14 -15.26
C THR A 274 -20.13 -4.20 -13.89
N VAL A 275 -19.03 -3.46 -13.74
CA VAL A 275 -18.14 -3.60 -12.58
C VAL A 275 -17.85 -2.24 -11.94
N ALA A 276 -17.97 -2.14 -10.61
CA ALA A 276 -17.34 -1.08 -9.84
C ALA A 276 -16.01 -1.59 -9.27
N LEU A 277 -14.90 -0.89 -9.53
CA LEU A 277 -13.61 -1.16 -8.90
C LEU A 277 -13.26 -0.04 -7.94
N VAL A 278 -13.26 -0.36 -6.65
CA VAL A 278 -13.00 0.59 -5.55
C VAL A 278 -11.56 0.46 -5.07
N GLN A 279 -10.85 1.58 -4.97
CA GLN A 279 -9.48 1.64 -4.47
C GLN A 279 -9.28 2.87 -3.58
N ASP A 280 -8.77 2.67 -2.36
CA ASP A 280 -8.55 3.72 -1.37
C ASP A 280 -7.37 4.66 -1.72
N ARG A 281 -6.47 4.25 -2.59
CA ARG A 281 -5.29 5.01 -3.03
C ARG A 281 -5.44 5.55 -4.46
N PRO A 282 -4.60 6.51 -4.87
CA PRO A 282 -4.66 7.08 -6.22
C PRO A 282 -4.17 6.12 -7.32
N VAL A 283 -3.47 5.04 -6.94
CA VAL A 283 -2.85 4.10 -7.88
C VAL A 283 -3.37 2.68 -7.67
N LEU A 284 -3.30 1.87 -8.73
CA LEU A 284 -3.63 0.44 -8.72
C LEU A 284 -2.36 -0.41 -8.50
N GLY A 285 -2.55 -1.67 -8.07
CA GLY A 285 -1.47 -2.66 -7.95
C GLY A 285 -1.10 -3.04 -6.51
N GLY A 286 -1.66 -2.37 -5.50
CA GLY A 286 -1.41 -2.72 -4.09
C GLY A 286 0.07 -2.63 -3.72
N ASN A 287 0.65 -3.69 -3.13
CA ASN A 287 2.07 -3.75 -2.80
C ASN A 287 2.98 -3.67 -4.05
N GLY A 288 2.48 -4.03 -5.24
CA GLY A 288 3.15 -3.90 -6.53
C GLY A 288 2.93 -2.56 -7.22
N SER A 289 2.69 -1.48 -6.48
CA SER A 289 2.56 -0.10 -6.96
C SER A 289 3.82 0.74 -6.65
N SER A 290 3.87 1.95 -7.19
CA SER A 290 4.93 2.92 -6.90
C SER A 290 4.95 3.41 -5.45
N GLU A 291 3.87 3.22 -4.69
CA GLU A 291 3.77 3.67 -3.31
C GLU A 291 4.41 2.69 -2.32
N VAL A 292 4.43 1.39 -2.63
CA VAL A 292 4.99 0.34 -1.75
C VAL A 292 6.26 -0.28 -2.32
N ARG A 293 6.34 -0.41 -3.64
CA ARG A 293 7.50 -0.87 -4.43
C ARG A 293 8.01 -2.26 -4.07
N VAL A 294 7.13 -3.17 -3.72
CA VAL A 294 7.45 -4.61 -3.68
C VAL A 294 7.29 -5.17 -5.08
N TRP A 295 8.36 -5.78 -5.61
CA TRP A 295 8.32 -6.35 -6.96
C TRP A 295 7.36 -7.55 -7.01
N PRO A 296 6.44 -7.60 -8.00
CA PRO A 296 5.49 -8.70 -8.13
C PRO A 296 6.19 -10.01 -8.55
N GLU A 297 6.31 -10.93 -7.61
CA GLU A 297 6.89 -12.25 -7.82
C GLU A 297 5.81 -13.31 -8.18
N GLY A 298 6.27 -14.54 -8.50
CA GLY A 298 5.45 -15.64 -8.96
C GLY A 298 5.54 -15.86 -10.47
N ARG A 299 4.97 -16.96 -10.94
CA ARG A 299 4.92 -17.35 -12.37
C ARG A 299 3.48 -17.51 -12.81
N THR A 300 3.19 -17.23 -14.08
CA THR A 300 1.84 -17.27 -14.67
C THR A 300 1.78 -18.25 -15.83
N ASN A 301 0.58 -18.52 -16.34
CA ASN A 301 0.35 -19.21 -17.61
C ASN A 301 0.83 -20.67 -17.62
N HIS A 302 0.39 -21.45 -16.63
CA HIS A 302 0.72 -22.87 -16.52
C HIS A 302 -0.38 -23.77 -17.12
N LYS A 303 0.03 -24.92 -17.70
CA LYS A 303 -0.94 -25.98 -18.07
C LYS A 303 -1.59 -26.52 -16.79
N PRO A 304 -2.90 -26.89 -16.80
CA PRO A 304 -3.78 -27.03 -17.97
C PRO A 304 -4.47 -25.74 -18.43
N TYR A 305 -4.26 -24.58 -17.75
CA TYR A 305 -4.91 -23.32 -18.06
C TYR A 305 -3.90 -22.24 -18.47
N PRO A 306 -3.33 -22.30 -19.68
CA PRO A 306 -2.20 -21.46 -20.08
C PRO A 306 -2.55 -19.99 -20.25
N HIS A 307 -3.83 -19.63 -20.18
CA HIS A 307 -4.33 -18.26 -20.29
C HIS A 307 -4.61 -17.59 -18.94
N ILE A 308 -4.56 -18.34 -17.83
CA ILE A 308 -4.63 -17.75 -16.51
C ILE A 308 -3.29 -17.07 -16.19
N GLY A 309 -3.34 -15.74 -16.05
CA GLY A 309 -2.18 -14.85 -15.91
C GLY A 309 -1.96 -13.95 -17.13
N ASP A 310 -2.78 -14.02 -18.17
CA ASP A 310 -2.70 -13.11 -19.32
C ASP A 310 -2.96 -11.66 -18.90
N ILE A 311 -4.00 -11.42 -18.08
CA ILE A 311 -4.31 -10.09 -17.54
C ILE A 311 -3.20 -9.61 -16.61
N VAL A 312 -2.64 -10.51 -15.78
CA VAL A 312 -1.49 -10.18 -14.92
C VAL A 312 -0.31 -9.66 -15.75
N LYS A 313 0.01 -10.32 -16.87
CA LYS A 313 1.08 -9.86 -17.79
C LYS A 313 0.75 -8.55 -18.49
N GLU A 314 -0.51 -8.35 -18.82
CA GLU A 314 -0.96 -7.13 -19.50
C GLU A 314 -0.80 -5.89 -18.60
N ILE A 315 -1.14 -5.99 -17.32
CA ILE A 315 -1.09 -4.86 -16.38
C ILE A 315 0.29 -4.64 -15.73
N LEU A 316 1.17 -5.63 -15.75
CA LEU A 316 2.51 -5.49 -15.20
C LEU A 316 3.52 -5.04 -16.26
N PRO A 317 4.52 -4.24 -15.87
CA PRO A 317 5.63 -3.91 -16.76
C PRO A 317 6.46 -5.15 -17.10
N PRO A 318 7.20 -5.14 -18.22
CA PRO A 318 8.15 -6.19 -18.57
C PRO A 318 9.16 -6.41 -17.45
N VAL A 319 9.50 -7.68 -17.18
CA VAL A 319 10.48 -8.01 -16.16
C VAL A 319 11.86 -7.51 -16.59
N PRO A 320 12.56 -6.72 -15.77
CA PRO A 320 13.92 -6.29 -16.07
C PRO A 320 14.88 -7.48 -16.13
N LYS A 321 15.86 -7.39 -16.99
CA LYS A 321 16.83 -8.49 -17.21
C LYS A 321 17.74 -8.79 -16.01
N ARG A 322 17.94 -7.85 -15.06
CA ARG A 322 18.86 -8.01 -13.91
C ARG A 322 18.43 -7.15 -12.70
N GLY A 323 18.71 -7.67 -11.50
CA GLY A 323 18.75 -6.93 -10.23
C GLY A 323 17.50 -7.04 -9.36
N ASN A 324 17.67 -6.71 -8.08
CA ASN A 324 16.56 -6.55 -7.13
C ASN A 324 15.76 -5.29 -7.48
N MET A 325 14.49 -5.47 -7.81
CA MET A 325 13.59 -4.37 -8.18
C MET A 325 12.82 -3.78 -7.00
N ASN A 326 12.87 -4.41 -5.82
CA ASN A 326 12.25 -3.87 -4.60
C ASN A 326 12.83 -2.48 -4.27
N GLY A 327 11.97 -1.53 -3.92
CA GLY A 327 12.37 -0.15 -3.61
C GLY A 327 13.03 0.60 -4.78
N SER A 328 12.93 0.09 -6.02
CA SER A 328 13.43 0.80 -7.21
C SER A 328 12.54 1.98 -7.58
N ALA A 329 12.94 2.78 -8.59
CA ALA A 329 12.19 3.97 -9.00
C ALA A 329 10.73 3.66 -9.36
N ALA A 330 9.82 4.59 -9.06
CA ALA A 330 8.36 4.47 -9.27
C ALA A 330 8.00 4.04 -10.69
N LYS A 331 8.69 4.60 -11.70
CA LYS A 331 8.46 4.27 -13.13
C LYS A 331 8.59 2.78 -13.45
N ASN A 332 9.35 2.01 -12.64
CA ASN A 332 9.52 0.59 -12.85
C ASN A 332 8.26 -0.22 -12.48
N PHE A 333 7.34 0.38 -11.72
CA PHE A 333 6.05 -0.23 -11.33
C PHE A 333 4.92 0.13 -12.30
N ASP A 334 5.12 1.14 -13.15
CA ASP A 334 4.23 1.57 -14.25
C ASP A 334 2.74 1.60 -13.85
N ASP A 335 2.41 2.39 -12.83
CA ASP A 335 1.03 2.53 -12.36
C ASP A 335 0.12 3.10 -13.44
N ALA A 336 0.66 3.95 -14.30
CA ALA A 336 -0.06 4.49 -15.45
C ALA A 336 -0.54 3.40 -16.41
N ARG A 337 0.23 2.30 -16.59
CA ARG A 337 -0.18 1.16 -17.41
C ARG A 337 -1.42 0.48 -16.83
N LYS A 338 -1.42 0.21 -15.52
CA LYS A 338 -2.57 -0.40 -14.83
C LYS A 338 -3.83 0.46 -15.01
N LEU A 339 -3.70 1.77 -14.79
CA LEU A 339 -4.79 2.72 -14.98
C LEU A 339 -5.29 2.76 -16.42
N ARG A 340 -4.39 2.82 -17.42
CA ARG A 340 -4.78 2.82 -18.83
C ARG A 340 -5.52 1.56 -19.23
N VAL A 341 -5.06 0.37 -18.80
CA VAL A 341 -5.72 -0.90 -19.13
C VAL A 341 -7.12 -0.95 -18.53
N VAL A 342 -7.31 -0.53 -17.29
CA VAL A 342 -8.62 -0.48 -16.63
C VAL A 342 -9.52 0.57 -17.29
N ALA A 343 -9.02 1.76 -17.59
CA ALA A 343 -9.78 2.84 -18.22
C ALA A 343 -10.21 2.51 -19.67
N ALA A 344 -9.53 1.57 -20.32
CA ALA A 344 -9.91 1.09 -21.65
C ALA A 344 -11.08 0.11 -21.64
N GLU A 345 -11.55 -0.35 -20.47
CA GLU A 345 -12.69 -1.25 -20.34
C GLU A 345 -13.97 -0.46 -20.01
N PRO A 346 -14.91 -0.29 -20.97
CA PRO A 346 -16.06 0.60 -20.81
C PRO A 346 -17.06 0.11 -19.75
N ARG A 347 -16.99 -1.15 -19.36
CA ARG A 347 -17.85 -1.77 -18.35
C ARG A 347 -17.31 -1.62 -16.93
N ILE A 348 -16.15 -0.94 -16.73
CA ILE A 348 -15.57 -0.70 -15.41
C ILE A 348 -15.77 0.75 -15.01
N THR A 349 -16.45 0.98 -13.88
CA THR A 349 -16.43 2.24 -13.15
C THR A 349 -15.32 2.19 -12.13
N LEU A 350 -14.23 2.95 -12.38
CA LEU A 350 -13.06 3.00 -11.50
C LEU A 350 -13.22 4.13 -10.47
N LEU A 351 -13.22 3.76 -9.19
CA LEU A 351 -13.38 4.65 -8.03
C LEU A 351 -12.09 4.63 -7.19
N THR A 352 -11.05 5.33 -7.65
CA THR A 352 -9.84 5.55 -6.84
C THR A 352 -10.06 6.58 -5.75
N LYS A 353 -9.23 6.57 -4.70
CA LYS A 353 -9.35 7.46 -3.54
C LYS A 353 -10.70 7.32 -2.81
N HIS A 354 -11.22 6.09 -2.78
CA HIS A 354 -12.43 5.74 -2.06
C HIS A 354 -12.20 4.48 -1.22
N ARG A 355 -12.51 4.55 0.07
CA ARG A 355 -12.39 3.45 1.03
C ARG A 355 -13.77 2.90 1.38
N ALA A 356 -13.92 1.58 1.40
CA ALA A 356 -15.11 0.92 1.93
C ALA A 356 -15.15 1.11 3.45
N ILE A 357 -16.29 1.61 3.95
CA ILE A 357 -16.48 1.94 5.38
C ILE A 357 -17.68 1.21 6.01
N ALA A 358 -18.60 0.70 5.21
CA ALA A 358 -19.72 -0.12 5.67
C ALA A 358 -20.20 -1.06 4.57
N ALA A 359 -20.81 -2.17 4.97
CA ALA A 359 -21.56 -3.08 4.10
C ALA A 359 -23.01 -3.15 4.60
N GLU A 360 -23.94 -3.17 3.67
CA GLU A 360 -25.35 -3.39 3.96
C GLU A 360 -25.70 -4.82 3.57
N THR A 361 -26.34 -5.54 4.48
CA THR A 361 -26.69 -6.95 4.28
C THR A 361 -28.19 -7.19 4.49
N LYS A 362 -28.70 -8.22 3.83
CA LYS A 362 -30.03 -8.78 4.07
C LYS A 362 -29.86 -10.29 4.27
N GLY A 363 -29.91 -10.72 5.52
CA GLY A 363 -29.46 -12.08 5.86
C GLY A 363 -28.00 -12.28 5.48
N ASP A 364 -27.70 -13.36 4.80
CA ASP A 364 -26.36 -13.76 4.38
C ASP A 364 -25.95 -13.18 3.01
N THR A 365 -26.64 -12.13 2.55
CA THR A 365 -26.39 -11.51 1.24
C THR A 365 -26.06 -10.04 1.41
N ILE A 366 -24.96 -9.60 0.81
CA ILE A 366 -24.59 -8.17 0.71
C ILE A 366 -25.51 -7.52 -0.34
N THR A 367 -26.09 -6.38 -0.01
CA THR A 367 -26.94 -5.59 -0.92
C THR A 367 -26.25 -4.34 -1.45
N ALA A 368 -25.37 -3.75 -0.63
CA ALA A 368 -24.59 -2.58 -1.03
C ALA A 368 -23.32 -2.45 -0.18
N VAL A 369 -22.35 -1.70 -0.70
CA VAL A 369 -21.20 -1.23 0.06
C VAL A 369 -21.21 0.30 0.08
N VAL A 370 -20.95 0.89 1.25
CA VAL A 370 -20.75 2.34 1.39
C VAL A 370 -19.26 2.61 1.32
N ILE A 371 -18.87 3.50 0.42
CA ILE A 371 -17.50 3.95 0.23
C ILE A 371 -17.40 5.44 0.56
N GLN A 372 -16.25 5.86 1.10
CA GLN A 372 -15.95 7.25 1.45
C GLN A 372 -14.77 7.77 0.66
N SER A 373 -14.91 8.95 0.08
CA SER A 373 -13.80 9.66 -0.56
C SER A 373 -12.73 10.03 0.47
N THR A 374 -11.47 9.67 0.18
CA THR A 374 -10.30 10.04 1.00
C THR A 374 -9.88 11.50 0.85
N ARG A 375 -10.63 12.29 0.08
CA ARG A 375 -10.35 13.72 -0.18
C ARG A 375 -11.45 14.64 0.31
N THR A 376 -12.69 14.18 0.28
CA THR A 376 -13.86 15.05 0.52
C THR A 376 -14.78 14.50 1.60
N ALA A 377 -14.46 13.36 2.19
CA ALA A 377 -15.29 12.62 3.13
C ALA A 377 -16.73 12.30 2.65
N ARG A 378 -17.09 12.67 1.38
CA ARG A 378 -18.38 12.30 0.78
C ARG A 378 -18.48 10.79 0.62
N GLN A 379 -19.69 10.29 0.82
CA GLN A 379 -19.98 8.86 0.78
C GLN A 379 -20.84 8.52 -0.43
N LEU A 380 -20.54 7.37 -1.04
CA LEU A 380 -21.33 6.78 -2.12
C LEU A 380 -21.80 5.40 -1.69
N ARG A 381 -23.01 5.04 -2.07
CA ARG A 381 -23.62 3.74 -1.86
C ARG A 381 -23.63 2.97 -3.18
N LEU A 382 -22.85 1.91 -3.29
CA LEU A 382 -22.75 1.05 -4.48
C LEU A 382 -23.58 -0.21 -4.25
N LYS A 383 -24.63 -0.40 -5.07
CA LYS A 383 -25.42 -1.62 -5.08
C LYS A 383 -24.75 -2.66 -5.96
N GLY A 384 -24.87 -3.94 -5.62
CA GLY A 384 -24.28 -5.02 -6.39
C GLY A 384 -25.07 -6.31 -6.28
N LYS A 385 -25.04 -7.12 -7.34
CA LYS A 385 -25.53 -8.50 -7.30
C LYS A 385 -24.50 -9.41 -6.64
N LEU A 386 -23.22 -9.19 -6.97
CA LEU A 386 -22.07 -9.91 -6.47
C LEU A 386 -21.03 -8.93 -5.92
N PHE A 387 -20.25 -9.39 -4.96
CA PHE A 387 -19.18 -8.63 -4.33
C PHE A 387 -17.88 -9.44 -4.31
N ALA A 388 -16.74 -8.76 -4.39
CA ALA A 388 -15.44 -9.40 -4.26
C ALA A 388 -14.57 -8.60 -3.28
N ASP A 389 -14.13 -9.24 -2.19
CA ASP A 389 -13.11 -8.68 -1.31
C ASP A 389 -11.72 -8.98 -1.90
N CYS A 390 -11.05 -7.92 -2.33
CA CYS A 390 -9.68 -7.94 -2.85
C CYS A 390 -8.77 -6.96 -2.09
N THR A 391 -9.19 -6.60 -0.86
CA THR A 391 -8.49 -5.61 -0.03
C THR A 391 -7.19 -6.17 0.54
N GLY A 392 -7.10 -7.49 0.64
CA GLY A 392 -6.03 -8.21 1.29
C GLY A 392 -6.08 -8.12 2.83
N ASP A 393 -6.96 -7.29 3.39
CA ASP A 393 -7.23 -7.15 4.82
C ASP A 393 -8.62 -7.67 5.20
N ALA A 394 -9.33 -8.28 4.24
CA ALA A 394 -10.70 -8.75 4.39
C ALA A 394 -11.67 -7.65 4.87
N VAL A 395 -11.51 -6.42 4.34
CA VAL A 395 -12.28 -5.26 4.81
C VAL A 395 -13.76 -5.43 4.52
N LEU A 396 -14.11 -5.80 3.28
CA LEU A 396 -15.51 -5.96 2.90
C LEU A 396 -16.16 -7.14 3.61
N GLY A 397 -15.48 -8.29 3.66
CA GLY A 397 -15.97 -9.47 4.36
C GLY A 397 -16.19 -9.21 5.84
N TYR A 398 -15.24 -8.54 6.50
CA TYR A 398 -15.38 -8.14 7.91
C TYR A 398 -16.59 -7.22 8.14
N LEU A 399 -16.78 -6.21 7.29
CA LEU A 399 -17.91 -5.29 7.37
C LEU A 399 -19.26 -5.97 7.10
N ALA A 400 -19.25 -7.04 6.31
CA ALA A 400 -20.45 -7.83 5.97
C ALA A 400 -20.75 -8.98 6.96
N GLY A 401 -19.89 -9.19 7.97
CA GLY A 401 -20.05 -10.31 8.92
C GLY A 401 -19.65 -11.67 8.35
N ALA A 402 -18.76 -11.70 7.37
CA ALA A 402 -18.18 -12.95 6.88
C ALA A 402 -17.28 -13.60 7.95
N ASP A 403 -17.28 -14.91 7.99
CA ASP A 403 -16.39 -15.66 8.87
C ASP A 403 -14.92 -15.44 8.46
N TYR A 404 -14.07 -15.20 9.44
CA TYR A 404 -12.64 -14.99 9.23
C TYR A 404 -11.79 -15.55 10.37
N GLU A 405 -10.51 -15.84 10.08
CA GLU A 405 -9.46 -16.10 11.06
C GLU A 405 -8.52 -14.90 11.17
N TYR A 406 -8.10 -14.61 12.38
CA TYR A 406 -7.13 -13.57 12.67
C TYR A 406 -6.48 -13.79 14.04
N GLU A 407 -5.17 -14.02 14.05
CA GLU A 407 -4.37 -14.33 15.25
C GLU A 407 -3.26 -13.26 15.34
N PRO A 408 -3.53 -12.09 15.94
CA PRO A 408 -2.59 -10.97 15.92
C PRO A 408 -1.27 -11.23 16.66
N GLU A 409 -1.21 -12.21 17.57
CA GLU A 409 -0.01 -12.55 18.35
C GLU A 409 1.08 -13.26 17.54
N GLU A 410 0.77 -13.77 16.35
CA GLU A 410 1.69 -14.54 15.52
C GLU A 410 1.57 -14.24 14.03
N LEU A 411 1.63 -12.98 13.62
CA LEU A 411 1.49 -12.59 12.22
C LEU A 411 2.83 -12.51 11.49
N LEU A 412 2.77 -12.56 10.16
CA LEU A 412 3.84 -12.06 9.31
C LEU A 412 3.86 -10.53 9.44
N GLY A 413 5.02 -9.94 9.66
CA GLY A 413 5.14 -8.52 9.84
C GLY A 413 4.87 -7.70 8.57
N SER A 414 4.95 -6.38 8.69
CA SER A 414 4.85 -5.44 7.58
C SER A 414 6.18 -4.73 7.33
N SER A 415 6.47 -4.42 6.07
CA SER A 415 7.69 -3.71 5.66
C SER A 415 7.39 -2.32 5.14
N ASN A 416 8.32 -1.39 5.38
CA ASN A 416 8.40 -0.13 4.65
C ASN A 416 9.72 -0.12 3.87
N LEU A 417 9.66 -0.36 2.57
CA LEU A 417 10.84 -0.39 1.72
C LEU A 417 11.46 1.00 1.59
N PHE A 418 12.78 1.05 1.47
CA PHE A 418 13.50 2.29 1.27
C PHE A 418 14.69 2.13 0.33
N ASN A 419 15.17 3.22 -0.22
CA ASN A 419 16.40 3.25 -1.00
C ASN A 419 17.33 4.39 -0.56
N VAL A 420 18.57 4.29 -0.99
CA VAL A 420 19.63 5.27 -0.74
C VAL A 420 20.09 5.83 -2.09
N LEU A 421 20.38 7.12 -2.11
CA LEU A 421 20.87 7.88 -3.25
C LEU A 421 22.29 8.36 -2.98
N ASP A 422 23.18 8.20 -3.96
CA ASP A 422 24.52 8.80 -3.97
C ASP A 422 24.46 10.16 -4.67
N ALA A 423 24.64 11.25 -3.90
CA ALA A 423 24.64 12.62 -4.43
C ALA A 423 25.85 12.97 -5.30
N SER A 424 26.92 12.15 -5.30
CA SER A 424 28.06 12.30 -6.21
C SER A 424 27.82 11.59 -7.56
N ASN A 425 26.73 10.85 -7.70
CA ASN A 425 26.37 10.15 -8.93
C ASN A 425 25.36 10.96 -9.75
N LYS A 426 25.83 11.53 -10.88
CA LYS A 426 25.01 12.38 -11.76
C LYS A 426 23.71 11.70 -12.21
N GLU A 427 23.79 10.42 -12.59
CA GLU A 427 22.62 9.69 -13.06
C GLU A 427 21.58 9.52 -11.96
N GLN A 428 22.00 9.23 -10.73
CA GLN A 428 21.10 9.12 -9.59
C GLN A 428 20.46 10.46 -9.24
N VAL A 429 21.21 11.56 -9.22
CA VAL A 429 20.68 12.92 -8.95
C VAL A 429 19.67 13.32 -10.01
N LEU A 430 19.98 13.16 -11.30
CA LEU A 430 19.06 13.54 -12.39
C LEU A 430 17.78 12.67 -12.44
N LYS A 431 17.85 11.43 -11.97
CA LYS A 431 16.72 10.49 -11.98
C LYS A 431 16.03 10.34 -10.63
N CYS A 432 16.49 11.05 -9.60
CA CYS A 432 15.90 10.91 -8.28
C CYS A 432 14.46 11.45 -8.24
N GLU A 433 13.68 10.90 -7.32
CA GLU A 433 12.29 11.30 -7.03
C GLU A 433 12.22 12.13 -5.74
N CYS A 434 13.35 12.71 -5.35
CA CYS A 434 13.46 13.54 -4.15
C CYS A 434 12.62 14.81 -4.28
N LYS A 435 11.93 15.19 -3.22
CA LYS A 435 11.09 16.41 -3.19
C LYS A 435 11.90 17.69 -3.38
N ASP A 436 13.16 17.69 -2.96
CA ASP A 436 14.14 18.77 -3.12
C ASP A 436 15.09 18.58 -4.32
N LYS A 437 14.68 17.82 -5.34
CA LYS A 437 15.50 17.48 -6.50
C LYS A 437 16.23 18.65 -7.14
N SER A 438 15.58 19.80 -7.28
CA SER A 438 16.19 20.98 -7.88
C SER A 438 17.38 21.50 -7.05
N ALA A 439 17.23 21.59 -5.74
CA ALA A 439 18.30 21.97 -4.83
C ALA A 439 19.45 20.96 -4.85
N LEU A 440 19.14 19.67 -4.90
CA LEU A 440 20.13 18.61 -5.01
C LEU A 440 20.91 18.66 -6.33
N ALA A 441 20.24 18.94 -7.45
CA ALA A 441 20.88 19.11 -8.75
C ALA A 441 21.82 20.34 -8.79
N THR A 442 21.38 21.47 -8.24
CA THR A 442 22.24 22.68 -8.12
C THR A 442 23.49 22.39 -7.27
N ARG A 443 23.33 21.73 -6.12
CA ARG A 443 24.49 21.35 -5.29
C ARG A 443 25.45 20.41 -6.04
N PHE A 444 24.91 19.48 -6.82
CA PHE A 444 25.73 18.60 -7.65
C PHE A 444 26.57 19.37 -8.66
N GLU A 445 26.00 20.34 -9.38
CA GLU A 445 26.69 21.18 -10.34
C GLU A 445 27.79 22.05 -9.69
N LEU A 446 27.60 22.43 -8.42
CA LEU A 446 28.58 23.16 -7.61
C LEU A 446 29.66 22.22 -7.00
N GLY A 447 29.64 20.92 -7.25
CA GLY A 447 30.57 19.96 -6.65
C GLY A 447 30.33 19.70 -5.15
N GLN A 448 29.14 20.02 -4.64
CA GLN A 448 28.77 19.90 -3.23
C GLN A 448 27.99 18.62 -2.99
N TYR A 449 28.68 17.51 -2.83
CA TYR A 449 28.08 16.17 -2.73
C TYR A 449 27.73 15.76 -1.31
N GLU A 450 28.29 16.41 -0.31
CA GLU A 450 28.08 16.02 1.11
C GLU A 450 26.62 16.13 1.51
N GLN A 451 26.13 15.07 2.15
CA GLN A 451 24.75 14.91 2.61
C GLN A 451 24.77 14.64 4.12
N PRO A 452 24.83 15.67 4.96
CA PRO A 452 24.76 15.50 6.41
C PRO A 452 23.40 14.91 6.81
N PHE A 453 23.39 14.17 7.91
CA PHE A 453 22.17 13.62 8.48
C PHE A 453 22.16 13.95 9.99
N PRO A 454 21.05 14.46 10.55
CA PRO A 454 21.00 14.79 11.97
C PRO A 454 21.01 13.53 12.82
N ARG A 455 21.49 13.67 14.09
CA ARG A 455 21.34 12.62 15.08
C ARG A 455 19.86 12.40 15.38
N CYS A 456 19.48 11.14 15.54
CA CYS A 456 18.09 10.72 15.75
C CYS A 456 17.92 10.00 17.10
N PRO A 457 18.01 10.70 18.26
CA PRO A 457 17.91 10.06 19.57
C PRO A 457 16.54 9.43 19.85
N TRP A 458 15.54 9.78 19.07
CA TRP A 458 14.18 9.23 19.09
C TRP A 458 14.03 7.93 18.28
N ALA A 459 14.99 7.60 17.43
CA ALA A 459 14.98 6.36 16.63
C ALA A 459 15.38 5.14 17.50
N LEU A 460 15.43 3.94 16.91
CA LEU A 460 16.04 2.79 17.58
C LEU A 460 17.54 3.07 17.77
N ASP A 461 18.04 2.88 18.98
CA ASP A 461 19.48 2.96 19.23
C ASP A 461 20.19 1.72 18.66
N LEU A 462 20.76 1.91 17.48
CA LEU A 462 21.54 0.91 16.75
C LEU A 462 23.05 1.27 16.71
N SER A 463 23.52 2.18 17.55
CA SER A 463 24.90 2.67 17.57
C SER A 463 25.94 1.57 17.74
N ASP A 464 25.66 0.55 18.56
CA ASP A 464 26.52 -0.63 18.78
C ASP A 464 25.86 -1.96 18.39
N LYS A 465 24.72 -1.95 17.71
CA LYS A 465 23.94 -3.13 17.35
C LYS A 465 24.19 -3.60 15.91
N PRO A 466 24.05 -4.90 15.66
CA PRO A 466 24.07 -5.43 14.29
C PRO A 466 22.78 -5.08 13.55
N PHE A 467 22.92 -4.78 12.26
CA PHE A 467 21.82 -4.73 11.31
C PHE A 467 22.31 -5.09 9.90
N PRO A 468 21.41 -5.42 8.95
CA PRO A 468 21.80 -5.84 7.63
C PRO A 468 22.63 -4.76 6.90
N GLY A 469 23.77 -5.17 6.35
CA GLY A 469 24.64 -4.29 5.55
C GLY A 469 25.75 -3.59 6.33
N ARG A 470 25.69 -3.48 7.64
CA ARG A 470 26.68 -2.78 8.45
C ARG A 470 28.05 -3.49 8.48
N ALA A 471 29.12 -2.80 8.09
CA ALA A 471 30.48 -3.34 7.96
C ALA A 471 31.02 -4.00 9.24
N LYS A 472 30.87 -3.34 10.39
CA LYS A 472 31.32 -3.77 11.72
C LYS A 472 30.90 -5.21 12.10
N TYR A 473 29.79 -5.69 11.54
CA TYR A 473 29.24 -7.01 11.86
C TYR A 473 29.30 -7.99 10.68
N ARG A 474 30.11 -7.70 9.65
CA ARG A 474 30.28 -8.56 8.49
C ARG A 474 31.67 -9.25 8.50
N LYS A 475 31.70 -10.51 8.07
CA LYS A 475 32.95 -11.29 7.98
C LYS A 475 34.06 -10.62 7.14
N ASN A 476 33.69 -9.88 6.11
CA ASN A 476 34.64 -9.18 5.24
C ASN A 476 34.93 -7.74 5.65
N GLY A 477 34.37 -7.25 6.76
CA GLY A 477 34.56 -5.90 7.28
C GLY A 477 34.18 -4.77 6.32
N LYS A 478 33.44 -5.07 5.22
CA LYS A 478 33.01 -4.08 4.24
C LYS A 478 31.53 -3.79 4.36
N ASP A 479 31.19 -2.53 4.28
CA ASP A 479 29.81 -2.09 4.26
C ASP A 479 29.08 -2.51 2.98
N ASN A 480 27.76 -2.65 3.04
CA ASN A 480 26.96 -3.11 1.91
C ASN A 480 25.61 -2.42 1.85
N LEU A 481 25.56 -1.25 1.20
CA LEU A 481 24.32 -0.53 1.01
C LEU A 481 23.24 -1.34 0.26
N ASN A 482 23.62 -2.25 -0.65
CA ASN A 482 22.66 -3.15 -1.28
C ASN A 482 22.08 -4.20 -0.31
N GLY A 483 22.78 -4.54 0.76
CA GLY A 483 22.28 -5.37 1.85
C GLY A 483 21.55 -4.59 2.92
N PHE A 484 21.65 -3.26 2.90
CA PHE A 484 20.96 -2.34 3.79
C PHE A 484 19.64 -1.86 3.17
N ALA A 485 19.69 -1.19 2.04
CA ALA A 485 18.56 -0.58 1.35
C ALA A 485 17.87 -1.55 0.37
N ARG A 486 16.64 -1.25 -0.03
CA ARG A 486 15.86 -2.00 -1.03
C ARG A 486 15.59 -3.47 -0.65
N MET A 487 15.61 -3.77 0.64
CA MET A 487 15.44 -5.13 1.16
C MET A 487 14.11 -5.25 1.89
N TRP A 488 13.35 -6.27 1.56
CA TRP A 488 12.01 -6.54 2.08
C TRP A 488 12.00 -7.04 3.53
N PHE A 489 13.14 -7.42 4.09
CA PHE A 489 13.26 -8.00 5.43
C PHE A 489 13.36 -6.98 6.57
N TRP A 490 13.36 -5.67 6.30
CA TRP A 490 13.08 -4.64 7.30
C TRP A 490 11.57 -4.70 7.60
N GLU A 491 11.23 -5.38 8.68
CA GLU A 491 9.88 -5.85 8.95
C GLU A 491 9.62 -5.90 10.43
N SER A 492 8.45 -5.43 10.86
CA SER A 492 8.02 -5.41 12.25
C SER A 492 6.53 -5.70 12.41
N GLY A 493 6.07 -5.77 13.67
CA GLY A 493 4.67 -5.99 13.99
C GLY A 493 4.25 -7.45 13.91
N PHE A 494 5.15 -8.38 14.26
CA PHE A 494 4.87 -9.83 14.27
C PHE A 494 3.85 -10.24 15.33
N ASP A 495 3.68 -9.41 16.36
CA ASP A 495 2.80 -9.56 17.52
C ASP A 495 1.74 -8.46 17.61
N LYS A 496 1.46 -7.76 16.49
CA LYS A 496 0.58 -6.58 16.49
C LYS A 496 -0.54 -6.72 15.46
N ASP A 497 -1.70 -6.16 15.79
CA ASP A 497 -2.83 -6.11 14.87
C ASP A 497 -2.49 -5.28 13.62
N GLN A 498 -2.28 -5.97 12.48
CA GLN A 498 -1.87 -5.38 11.20
C GLN A 498 -2.93 -4.44 10.59
N VAL A 499 -4.12 -4.38 11.16
CA VAL A 499 -5.19 -3.47 10.73
C VAL A 499 -5.29 -2.30 11.69
N LYS A 500 -5.44 -2.56 13.01
CA LYS A 500 -5.64 -1.52 14.01
C LYS A 500 -4.35 -0.79 14.38
N GLU A 501 -3.21 -1.49 14.38
CA GLU A 501 -1.92 -0.94 14.83
C GLU A 501 -0.98 -0.62 13.65
N ILE A 502 -1.49 -0.53 12.42
CA ILE A 502 -0.64 -0.33 11.24
C ILE A 502 0.17 0.96 11.28
N GLU A 503 -0.34 2.03 11.87
CA GLU A 503 0.41 3.27 12.07
C GLU A 503 1.59 3.05 13.02
N LEU A 504 1.38 2.35 14.13
CA LEU A 504 2.42 2.00 15.10
C LEU A 504 3.50 1.10 14.48
N ILE A 505 3.09 0.10 13.70
CA ILE A 505 4.00 -0.83 12.99
C ILE A 505 4.87 -0.06 12.00
N ARG A 506 4.28 0.79 11.18
CA ARG A 506 5.01 1.64 10.23
C ARG A 506 5.99 2.58 10.93
N ASP A 507 5.54 3.23 11.98
CA ASP A 507 6.36 4.17 12.75
C ASP A 507 7.55 3.45 13.40
N HIS A 508 7.38 2.21 13.84
CA HIS A 508 8.49 1.40 14.32
C HIS A 508 9.48 1.06 13.20
N ASN A 509 9.01 0.72 11.99
CA ASN A 509 9.88 0.54 10.82
C ASN A 509 10.68 1.82 10.51
N PHE A 510 10.07 2.99 10.60
CA PHE A 510 10.75 4.26 10.43
C PHE A 510 11.83 4.48 11.51
N ARG A 511 11.51 4.23 12.79
CA ARG A 511 12.50 4.32 13.87
C ARG A 511 13.68 3.38 13.64
N ALA A 512 13.45 2.16 13.17
CA ALA A 512 14.52 1.20 12.86
C ALA A 512 15.39 1.68 11.69
N MET A 513 14.79 2.13 10.61
CA MET A 513 15.50 2.65 9.44
C MET A 513 16.32 3.90 9.78
N TYR A 514 15.72 4.88 10.47
CA TYR A 514 16.41 6.11 10.84
C TYR A 514 17.54 5.84 11.84
N GLY A 515 17.34 4.94 12.81
CA GLY A 515 18.38 4.54 13.75
C GLY A 515 19.57 3.85 13.08
N ALA A 516 19.30 2.99 12.11
CA ALA A 516 20.35 2.36 11.32
C ALA A 516 21.09 3.37 10.43
N TRP A 517 20.35 4.33 9.82
CA TRP A 517 20.97 5.36 8.99
C TRP A 517 21.80 6.34 9.83
N ASP A 518 21.31 6.75 11.01
CA ASP A 518 22.06 7.56 11.99
C ASP A 518 23.35 6.84 12.40
N ALA A 519 23.28 5.53 12.71
CA ALA A 519 24.46 4.73 13.06
C ALA A 519 25.50 4.71 11.93
N LEU A 520 25.11 4.50 10.68
CA LEU A 520 26.02 4.51 9.52
C LEU A 520 26.67 5.90 9.30
N LYS A 521 25.85 6.96 9.38
CA LYS A 521 26.30 8.33 9.08
C LYS A 521 27.13 8.94 10.20
N ASN A 522 26.64 8.86 11.43
CA ASN A 522 27.13 9.67 12.54
C ASN A 522 27.98 8.87 13.55
N VAL A 523 27.81 7.55 13.66
CA VAL A 523 28.61 6.69 14.53
C VAL A 523 29.77 6.07 13.77
N ASP A 524 29.48 5.45 12.61
CA ASP A 524 30.49 4.78 11.77
C ASP A 524 31.20 5.77 10.82
N GLY A 525 30.71 7.00 10.63
CA GLY A 525 31.31 8.05 9.79
C GLY A 525 31.32 7.71 8.29
N LEU A 526 30.38 6.88 7.85
CA LEU A 526 30.34 6.33 6.48
C LEU A 526 29.36 7.09 5.58
N HIS A 527 29.46 6.83 4.27
CA HIS A 527 28.49 7.30 3.26
C HIS A 527 28.25 8.82 3.24
N ARG A 528 29.32 9.64 3.36
CA ARG A 528 29.21 11.11 3.44
C ARG A 528 28.34 11.72 2.32
N ASN A 529 28.45 11.21 1.08
CA ASN A 529 27.73 11.70 -0.08
C ASN A 529 26.35 11.03 -0.29
N HIS A 530 25.94 10.12 0.59
CA HIS A 530 24.67 9.40 0.45
C HIS A 530 23.59 9.99 1.36
N ARG A 531 22.34 9.87 0.90
CA ARG A 531 21.12 10.21 1.65
C ARG A 531 20.04 9.16 1.42
N LEU A 532 19.02 9.15 2.28
CA LEU A 532 17.78 8.43 2.00
C LEU A 532 17.13 9.08 0.76
N GLY A 533 16.84 8.29 -0.26
CA GLY A 533 16.33 8.78 -1.53
C GLY A 533 14.82 8.67 -1.64
N TRP A 534 14.26 7.63 -1.03
CA TRP A 534 12.83 7.35 -0.95
C TRP A 534 12.57 6.30 0.13
N VAL A 535 11.44 6.43 0.81
CA VAL A 535 10.91 5.47 1.78
C VAL A 535 9.42 5.30 1.52
N ALA A 536 8.91 4.07 1.60
CA ALA A 536 7.47 3.83 1.52
C ALA A 536 6.79 4.28 2.81
N PHE A 537 5.86 5.24 2.74
CA PHE A 537 5.03 5.58 3.90
C PHE A 537 3.81 4.65 4.02
N ILE A 538 3.43 3.97 2.93
CA ILE A 538 2.44 2.89 2.95
C ILE A 538 3.13 1.59 3.34
N ALA A 539 2.62 0.93 4.38
CA ALA A 539 3.17 -0.35 4.83
C ALA A 539 2.83 -1.50 3.88
N GLY A 540 3.84 -2.26 3.50
CA GLY A 540 3.71 -3.48 2.70
C GLY A 540 3.31 -4.67 3.58
N LYS A 541 2.01 -4.85 3.81
CA LYS A 541 1.45 -5.93 4.61
C LYS A 541 1.61 -7.28 3.94
N ARG A 542 1.85 -8.33 4.75
CA ARG A 542 1.95 -9.73 4.28
C ARG A 542 0.80 -10.60 4.76
N GLU A 543 0.27 -10.32 5.92
CA GLU A 543 -0.81 -11.03 6.55
C GLU A 543 -1.75 -10.06 7.28
N SER A 544 -3.01 -10.44 7.39
CA SER A 544 -4.04 -9.84 8.24
C SER A 544 -5.20 -10.84 8.33
N ARG A 545 -6.46 -10.40 8.42
CA ARG A 545 -7.63 -11.29 8.41
C ARG A 545 -7.65 -12.16 7.16
N ARG A 546 -8.04 -13.42 7.32
CA ARG A 546 -8.27 -14.42 6.26
C ARG A 546 -9.72 -14.87 6.32
N LEU A 547 -10.47 -14.63 5.25
CA LEU A 547 -11.88 -15.05 5.16
C LEU A 547 -11.98 -16.58 5.03
N MET A 548 -13.06 -17.13 5.54
CA MET A 548 -13.30 -18.58 5.52
C MET A 548 -14.20 -18.96 4.34
N GLY A 549 -13.68 -19.85 3.50
CA GLY A 549 -14.43 -20.53 2.43
C GLY A 549 -14.83 -21.94 2.80
N ASP A 550 -15.38 -22.69 1.86
CA ASP A 550 -15.74 -24.11 2.06
C ASP A 550 -14.50 -25.01 2.17
N VAL A 551 -13.35 -24.56 1.73
CA VAL A 551 -12.05 -25.19 1.93
C VAL A 551 -11.11 -24.18 2.57
N VAL A 552 -10.49 -24.56 3.68
CA VAL A 552 -9.37 -23.83 4.28
C VAL A 552 -8.08 -24.54 3.85
N LEU A 553 -7.34 -23.93 2.94
CA LEU A 553 -6.14 -24.54 2.35
C LEU A 553 -4.96 -24.45 3.33
N ASP A 554 -4.33 -25.57 3.64
CA ASP A 554 -3.22 -25.68 4.59
C ASP A 554 -1.88 -25.96 3.92
N GLY A 555 -0.77 -25.60 4.58
CA GLY A 555 0.58 -25.92 4.12
C GLY A 555 0.83 -27.40 3.83
N LYS A 556 0.15 -28.31 4.57
CA LYS A 556 0.21 -29.76 4.35
C LYS A 556 -0.44 -30.19 3.04
N ASP A 557 -1.46 -29.47 2.55
CA ASP A 557 -2.07 -29.75 1.25
C ASP A 557 -1.05 -29.56 0.13
N PHE A 558 -0.17 -28.53 0.24
CA PHE A 558 0.90 -28.29 -0.72
C PHE A 558 1.99 -29.37 -0.67
N THR A 559 2.50 -29.66 0.51
CA THR A 559 3.61 -30.62 0.67
C THR A 559 3.15 -32.06 0.41
N GLY A 560 1.92 -32.41 0.77
CA GLY A 560 1.28 -33.69 0.51
C GLY A 560 0.73 -33.81 -0.92
N LYS A 561 0.80 -32.77 -1.77
CA LYS A 561 0.27 -32.78 -3.14
C LYS A 561 -1.20 -33.18 -3.23
N LYS A 562 -2.01 -32.77 -2.24
CA LYS A 562 -3.44 -33.08 -2.20
C LYS A 562 -4.14 -32.58 -3.47
N GLN A 563 -4.89 -33.43 -4.12
CA GLN A 563 -5.62 -33.10 -5.33
C GLN A 563 -7.04 -32.65 -5.00
N PHE A 564 -7.48 -31.57 -5.65
CA PHE A 564 -8.85 -31.07 -5.52
C PHE A 564 -9.55 -31.13 -6.87
N PRO A 565 -10.82 -31.55 -6.94
CA PRO A 565 -11.59 -31.62 -8.21
C PRO A 565 -11.80 -30.24 -8.81
N ASP A 566 -11.78 -29.20 -7.99
CA ASP A 566 -11.97 -27.79 -8.31
C ASP A 566 -10.65 -27.00 -8.31
N ALA A 567 -9.52 -27.63 -8.59
CA ALA A 567 -8.24 -26.99 -8.74
C ALA A 567 -8.24 -25.97 -9.91
N VAL A 568 -8.03 -24.66 -9.61
CA VAL A 568 -8.23 -23.57 -10.59
C VAL A 568 -7.08 -22.55 -10.62
N PHE A 569 -6.38 -22.29 -9.53
CA PHE A 569 -5.31 -21.30 -9.55
C PHE A 569 -3.94 -21.89 -9.19
N PRO A 570 -2.87 -21.49 -9.91
CA PRO A 570 -1.54 -22.03 -9.69
C PRO A 570 -0.80 -21.25 -8.60
N CYS A 571 -0.31 -21.94 -7.59
CA CYS A 571 0.66 -21.45 -6.62
C CYS A 571 2.06 -21.84 -7.06
N THR A 572 2.94 -20.86 -7.23
CA THR A 572 4.27 -21.05 -7.86
C THR A 572 5.43 -20.66 -6.96
N TRP A 573 5.18 -20.45 -5.67
CA TRP A 573 6.15 -20.07 -4.67
C TRP A 573 6.23 -21.10 -3.57
N HIS A 574 7.31 -21.13 -2.79
CA HIS A 574 7.43 -22.01 -1.61
C HIS A 574 6.52 -21.51 -0.46
N ILE A 575 6.42 -22.31 0.62
CA ILE A 575 5.75 -21.87 1.84
C ILE A 575 6.64 -20.85 2.53
N ASP A 576 6.38 -19.59 2.24
CA ASP A 576 7.20 -18.42 2.61
C ASP A 576 6.57 -17.73 3.84
N LEU A 577 6.99 -18.17 5.03
CA LEU A 577 6.59 -17.58 6.30
C LEU A 577 7.73 -16.75 6.86
N HIS A 578 7.40 -15.59 7.39
CA HIS A 578 8.35 -14.66 8.00
C HIS A 578 8.24 -14.73 9.52
N PHE A 579 9.36 -14.53 10.18
CA PHE A 579 9.48 -14.49 11.63
C PHE A 579 10.66 -13.60 12.03
N PRO A 580 10.73 -13.12 13.29
CA PRO A 580 11.84 -12.30 13.75
C PRO A 580 13.19 -13.00 13.59
N LYS A 581 14.17 -12.31 13.04
CA LYS A 581 15.49 -12.87 12.83
C LYS A 581 16.32 -12.84 14.11
N LYS A 582 16.60 -14.01 14.68
CA LYS A 582 17.32 -14.19 15.96
C LYS A 582 18.59 -13.34 16.11
N THR A 583 19.37 -13.18 15.01
CA THR A 583 20.63 -12.40 15.01
C THR A 583 20.41 -10.94 15.41
N TYR A 584 19.23 -10.37 15.13
CA TYR A 584 18.92 -8.94 15.35
C TYR A 584 17.88 -8.73 16.46
N GLN A 585 17.42 -9.79 17.12
CA GLN A 585 16.33 -9.75 18.09
C GLN A 585 16.79 -9.31 19.48
N LYS A 586 18.03 -9.62 19.88
CA LYS A 586 18.52 -9.39 21.23
C LYS A 586 18.46 -7.92 21.64
N GLY A 587 17.65 -7.63 22.67
CA GLY A 587 17.37 -6.29 23.19
C GLY A 587 16.28 -5.52 22.43
N PHE A 588 15.53 -6.22 21.57
CA PHE A 588 14.38 -5.69 20.81
C PHE A 588 13.20 -6.65 20.87
N GLU A 589 13.11 -7.48 21.90
CA GLU A 589 12.03 -8.45 22.10
C GLU A 589 10.68 -7.71 22.18
N GLY A 590 9.72 -8.11 21.34
CA GLY A 590 8.43 -7.41 21.15
C GLY A 590 8.52 -6.11 20.33
N ASN A 591 9.73 -5.75 19.88
CA ASN A 591 10.01 -4.62 18.99
C ASN A 591 11.04 -5.00 17.92
N GLU A 592 10.93 -6.21 17.41
CA GLU A 592 11.77 -6.72 16.34
C GLU A 592 11.57 -5.89 15.07
N PHE A 593 12.63 -5.76 14.27
CA PHE A 593 12.64 -4.89 13.08
C PHE A 593 13.27 -5.56 11.85
N ILE A 594 13.74 -6.79 11.98
CA ILE A 594 14.28 -7.60 10.87
C ILE A 594 13.68 -8.98 10.90
N SER A 595 13.17 -9.43 9.75
CA SER A 595 12.69 -10.79 9.54
C SER A 595 13.73 -11.74 8.96
N ASP A 596 13.49 -13.01 9.17
CA ASP A 596 13.96 -14.13 8.38
C ASP A 596 12.76 -14.87 7.78
N PHE A 597 12.98 -15.88 6.94
CA PHE A 597 11.92 -16.63 6.30
C PHE A 597 12.21 -18.13 6.30
N THR A 598 11.16 -18.93 6.13
CA THR A 598 11.25 -20.39 6.10
C THR A 598 12.07 -20.91 4.93
N ARG A 599 12.94 -21.89 5.20
CA ARG A 599 13.80 -22.55 4.21
C ARG A 599 13.78 -24.07 4.41
N GLY A 600 14.23 -24.78 3.41
CA GLY A 600 14.44 -26.23 3.47
C GLY A 600 13.31 -27.03 2.81
N LYS A 601 13.47 -28.36 2.82
CA LYS A 601 12.60 -29.30 2.09
C LYS A 601 11.15 -29.28 2.61
N ALA A 602 10.95 -29.05 3.91
CA ALA A 602 9.62 -29.02 4.52
C ALA A 602 8.72 -27.89 4.01
N TYR A 603 9.33 -26.82 3.47
CA TYR A 603 8.61 -25.66 2.95
C TYR A 603 8.62 -25.57 1.42
N ASN A 604 9.23 -26.56 0.74
CA ASN A 604 9.36 -26.59 -0.72
C ASN A 604 8.59 -27.78 -1.30
N TYR A 605 7.48 -27.49 -1.93
CA TYR A 605 6.61 -28.46 -2.58
C TYR A 605 6.87 -28.64 -4.10
N GLY A 606 8.00 -28.11 -4.62
CA GLY A 606 8.35 -28.19 -6.04
C GLY A 606 7.82 -27.06 -6.92
N GLY A 607 7.28 -26.00 -6.31
CA GLY A 607 7.04 -24.70 -6.95
C GLY A 607 5.89 -24.62 -7.97
N LEU A 608 5.02 -25.61 -8.06
CA LEU A 608 3.74 -25.57 -8.76
C LEU A 608 2.72 -26.47 -8.08
N TYR A 609 1.62 -25.87 -7.66
CA TYR A 609 0.48 -26.56 -7.07
C TYR A 609 -0.82 -25.87 -7.49
N TRP A 610 -1.84 -26.66 -7.82
CA TRP A 610 -3.13 -26.12 -8.23
C TRP A 610 -4.10 -26.14 -7.05
N ALA A 611 -4.47 -24.93 -6.60
CA ALA A 611 -5.33 -24.73 -5.44
C ALA A 611 -6.82 -24.65 -5.82
N PRO A 612 -7.71 -25.01 -4.87
CA PRO A 612 -9.14 -25.15 -5.15
C PRO A 612 -9.89 -23.83 -5.26
N TYR A 613 -10.95 -23.82 -6.08
CA TYR A 613 -11.88 -22.71 -6.24
C TYR A 613 -12.61 -22.37 -4.93
N ARG A 614 -12.93 -23.38 -4.11
CA ARG A 614 -13.64 -23.23 -2.83
C ARG A 614 -12.92 -22.40 -1.78
N CYS A 615 -11.68 -21.96 -2.04
CA CYS A 615 -10.97 -20.95 -1.26
C CYS A 615 -11.28 -19.51 -1.68
N LEU A 616 -12.03 -19.30 -2.77
CA LEU A 616 -12.22 -17.99 -3.41
C LEU A 616 -13.62 -17.40 -3.18
N TYR A 617 -14.41 -17.96 -2.29
CA TYR A 617 -15.71 -17.41 -1.88
C TYR A 617 -15.99 -17.68 -0.40
N SER A 618 -16.83 -16.82 0.21
CA SER A 618 -17.21 -16.93 1.61
C SER A 618 -18.13 -18.14 1.87
N ARG A 619 -17.91 -18.82 2.99
CA ARG A 619 -18.73 -19.94 3.38
C ARG A 619 -20.10 -19.55 3.93
N ASN A 620 -20.24 -18.34 4.46
CA ASN A 620 -21.46 -17.84 5.13
C ASN A 620 -22.08 -16.60 4.48
N ILE A 621 -21.39 -15.89 3.58
CA ILE A 621 -21.97 -14.79 2.79
C ILE A 621 -22.14 -15.28 1.35
N GLU A 622 -23.39 -15.42 0.90
CA GLU A 622 -23.74 -16.15 -0.32
C GLU A 622 -23.20 -15.54 -1.61
N ASN A 623 -23.10 -14.21 -1.68
CA ASN A 623 -22.69 -13.47 -2.87
C ASN A 623 -21.31 -12.80 -2.77
N LEU A 624 -20.47 -13.29 -1.85
CA LEU A 624 -19.13 -12.74 -1.61
C LEU A 624 -18.03 -13.64 -2.16
N PHE A 625 -17.30 -13.15 -3.15
CA PHE A 625 -16.01 -13.67 -3.58
C PHE A 625 -14.87 -13.06 -2.77
N MET A 626 -13.69 -13.68 -2.82
CA MET A 626 -12.46 -13.19 -2.25
C MET A 626 -11.26 -13.56 -3.13
N ALA A 627 -10.31 -12.64 -3.28
CA ALA A 627 -9.08 -12.89 -4.03
C ALA A 627 -7.92 -12.05 -3.49
N GLY A 628 -6.83 -12.70 -3.18
CA GLY A 628 -5.65 -12.04 -2.63
C GLY A 628 -5.07 -12.80 -1.46
N ARG A 629 -4.47 -12.09 -0.49
CA ARG A 629 -3.93 -12.70 0.71
C ARG A 629 -4.99 -12.96 1.79
N ASP A 630 -6.19 -12.51 1.59
CA ASP A 630 -7.37 -12.65 2.45
C ASP A 630 -8.28 -13.84 2.09
N ILE A 631 -7.85 -14.72 1.19
CA ILE A 631 -8.60 -15.94 0.84
C ILE A 631 -8.56 -16.99 1.97
N SER A 632 -9.35 -18.07 1.80
CA SER A 632 -9.51 -19.13 2.80
C SER A 632 -8.28 -20.03 2.89
N VAL A 633 -7.39 -19.70 3.78
CA VAL A 633 -6.13 -20.43 4.05
C VAL A 633 -5.75 -20.35 5.53
N THR A 634 -5.04 -21.38 6.01
CA THR A 634 -4.31 -21.26 7.27
C THR A 634 -3.08 -20.36 7.11
N LYS A 635 -2.41 -19.98 8.19
CA LYS A 635 -1.14 -19.25 8.17
C LYS A 635 -0.09 -19.95 7.29
N THR A 636 0.04 -21.27 7.39
CA THR A 636 0.99 -22.03 6.56
C THR A 636 0.57 -22.10 5.10
N GLY A 637 -0.73 -22.16 4.82
CA GLY A 637 -1.28 -22.08 3.47
C GLY A 637 -1.12 -20.70 2.83
N LEU A 638 -1.03 -19.65 3.63
CA LEU A 638 -0.86 -18.27 3.16
C LEU A 638 0.49 -18.06 2.42
N GLY A 639 1.55 -18.71 2.87
CA GLY A 639 2.89 -18.53 2.30
C GLY A 639 2.95 -18.60 0.77
N PRO A 640 2.46 -19.69 0.13
CA PRO A 640 2.46 -19.81 -1.34
C PRO A 640 1.44 -18.92 -2.05
N VAL A 641 0.30 -18.59 -1.41
CA VAL A 641 -0.82 -17.96 -2.12
C VAL A 641 -0.73 -16.44 -2.16
N ARG A 642 -0.09 -15.80 -1.16
CA ARG A 642 0.02 -14.33 -1.06
C ARG A 642 0.94 -13.68 -2.08
N VAL A 643 1.64 -14.48 -2.89
CA VAL A 643 2.54 -13.96 -3.93
C VAL A 643 1.74 -13.24 -5.01
N MET A 644 2.13 -12.02 -5.34
CA MET A 644 1.28 -11.07 -6.04
C MET A 644 0.77 -11.54 -7.41
N LYS A 645 1.57 -12.26 -8.20
CA LYS A 645 1.07 -12.81 -9.48
C LYS A 645 0.05 -13.93 -9.26
N THR A 646 0.20 -14.72 -8.20
CA THR A 646 -0.83 -15.71 -7.78
C THR A 646 -2.13 -14.99 -7.41
N CYS A 647 -2.05 -13.91 -6.62
CA CYS A 647 -3.21 -13.08 -6.29
C CYS A 647 -3.92 -12.53 -7.54
N GLY A 648 -3.16 -12.06 -8.54
CA GLY A 648 -3.73 -11.60 -9.80
C GLY A 648 -4.46 -12.70 -10.58
N MET A 649 -3.91 -13.93 -10.60
CA MET A 649 -4.55 -15.09 -11.23
C MET A 649 -5.83 -15.52 -10.50
N MET A 650 -5.88 -15.42 -9.16
CA MET A 650 -7.14 -15.61 -8.40
C MET A 650 -8.20 -14.60 -8.85
N GLY A 651 -7.82 -13.34 -9.02
CA GLY A 651 -8.72 -12.29 -9.53
C GLY A 651 -9.28 -12.64 -10.91
N GLU A 652 -8.44 -13.09 -11.84
CA GLU A 652 -8.91 -13.51 -13.18
C GLU A 652 -9.98 -14.62 -13.08
N ILE A 653 -9.82 -15.56 -12.16
CA ILE A 653 -10.76 -16.67 -11.95
C ILE A 653 -12.05 -16.17 -11.29
N VAL A 654 -11.96 -15.30 -10.30
CA VAL A 654 -13.12 -14.67 -9.65
C VAL A 654 -13.97 -13.92 -10.68
N GLY A 655 -13.35 -13.13 -11.57
CA GLY A 655 -14.09 -12.44 -12.63
C GLY A 655 -14.80 -13.38 -13.61
N LYS A 656 -14.18 -14.51 -13.98
CA LYS A 656 -14.80 -15.55 -14.81
C LYS A 656 -15.95 -16.26 -14.07
N ALA A 657 -15.76 -16.59 -12.78
CA ALA A 657 -16.80 -17.21 -11.97
C ALA A 657 -18.00 -16.28 -11.76
N ALA A 658 -17.75 -14.99 -11.55
CA ALA A 658 -18.81 -13.98 -11.42
C ALA A 658 -19.67 -13.90 -12.70
N SER A 659 -19.07 -14.03 -13.89
CA SER A 659 -19.86 -14.05 -15.13
C SER A 659 -20.78 -15.27 -15.25
N ILE A 660 -20.34 -16.42 -14.73
CA ILE A 660 -21.20 -17.61 -14.64
C ILE A 660 -22.34 -17.37 -13.65
N CYS A 661 -22.04 -16.78 -12.47
CA CYS A 661 -23.07 -16.47 -11.48
C CYS A 661 -24.21 -15.64 -12.09
N ILE A 662 -23.85 -14.60 -12.84
CA ILE A 662 -24.84 -13.71 -13.49
C ILE A 662 -25.57 -14.42 -14.62
N GLY A 663 -24.86 -15.12 -15.50
CA GLY A 663 -25.45 -15.81 -16.64
C GLY A 663 -26.38 -16.98 -16.25
N GLU A 664 -26.01 -17.73 -15.23
CA GLU A 664 -26.73 -18.92 -14.75
C GLU A 664 -27.61 -18.64 -13.51
N GLN A 665 -27.71 -17.39 -13.07
CA GLN A 665 -28.47 -16.95 -11.90
C GLN A 665 -28.13 -17.80 -10.65
N THR A 666 -26.84 -18.01 -10.40
CA THR A 666 -26.33 -18.87 -9.32
C THR A 666 -25.39 -18.11 -8.38
N THR A 667 -25.08 -18.72 -7.24
CA THR A 667 -24.13 -18.18 -6.27
C THR A 667 -22.69 -18.58 -6.58
N PRO A 668 -21.67 -17.95 -5.97
CA PRO A 668 -20.28 -18.43 -5.98
C PRO A 668 -20.14 -19.92 -5.67
N ARG A 669 -20.84 -20.43 -4.63
CA ARG A 669 -20.87 -21.85 -4.28
C ARG A 669 -21.54 -22.70 -5.36
N GLY A 670 -22.63 -22.20 -5.98
CA GLY A 670 -23.33 -22.88 -7.06
C GLY A 670 -22.47 -23.05 -8.31
N VAL A 671 -21.48 -22.19 -8.54
CA VAL A 671 -20.47 -22.40 -9.61
C VAL A 671 -19.67 -23.68 -9.35
N TYR A 672 -19.26 -23.93 -8.11
CA TYR A 672 -18.61 -25.20 -7.76
C TYR A 672 -19.54 -26.38 -7.95
N GLU A 673 -20.76 -26.30 -7.43
CA GLU A 673 -21.69 -27.43 -7.36
C GLU A 673 -22.23 -27.84 -8.72
N LYS A 674 -22.51 -26.87 -9.61
CA LYS A 674 -23.27 -27.10 -10.85
C LYS A 674 -22.56 -26.68 -12.13
N HIS A 675 -21.65 -25.68 -12.06
CA HIS A 675 -21.08 -25.03 -13.24
C HIS A 675 -19.53 -25.07 -13.30
N LEU A 676 -18.88 -25.95 -12.51
CA LEU A 676 -17.42 -26.04 -12.47
C LEU A 676 -16.79 -26.36 -13.83
N SER A 677 -17.46 -27.17 -14.64
CA SER A 677 -17.02 -27.46 -16.02
C SER A 677 -17.02 -26.22 -16.90
N GLY A 678 -18.05 -25.37 -16.78
CA GLY A 678 -18.15 -24.07 -17.47
C GLY A 678 -17.01 -23.14 -17.08
N LEU A 679 -16.70 -23.02 -15.76
CA LEU A 679 -15.56 -22.25 -15.29
C LEU A 679 -14.25 -22.75 -15.90
N LYS A 680 -14.01 -24.07 -15.89
CA LYS A 680 -12.82 -24.68 -16.48
C LYS A 680 -12.71 -24.44 -18.00
N GLN A 681 -13.83 -24.32 -18.72
CA GLN A 681 -13.83 -23.94 -20.14
C GLN A 681 -13.48 -22.46 -20.33
N LEU A 682 -14.04 -21.55 -19.51
CA LEU A 682 -13.68 -20.12 -19.56
C LEU A 682 -12.20 -19.89 -19.24
N MET A 683 -11.61 -20.67 -18.36
CA MET A 683 -10.19 -20.59 -18.01
C MET A 683 -9.24 -20.94 -19.18
N LYS A 684 -9.72 -21.65 -20.20
CA LYS A 684 -8.95 -21.95 -21.41
C LYS A 684 -8.99 -20.83 -22.44
N LYS A 685 -9.88 -19.83 -22.29
CA LYS A 685 -9.97 -18.68 -23.19
C LYS A 685 -8.92 -17.63 -22.84
N PRO A 686 -8.32 -16.96 -23.85
CA PRO A 686 -7.38 -15.85 -23.64
C PRO A 686 -7.97 -14.77 -22.73
N GLY A 687 -7.13 -14.16 -21.87
CA GLY A 687 -7.54 -13.09 -20.98
C GLY A 687 -7.98 -11.80 -21.68
N SER A 688 -7.59 -11.62 -22.96
CA SER A 688 -8.04 -10.53 -23.83
C SER A 688 -9.39 -10.79 -24.51
N SER A 689 -9.92 -12.03 -24.45
CA SER A 689 -11.22 -12.36 -25.06
C SER A 689 -12.34 -11.55 -24.40
N ARG A 690 -13.22 -10.99 -25.21
CA ARG A 690 -14.42 -10.30 -24.76
C ARG A 690 -15.65 -11.06 -25.22
N ILE A 691 -16.65 -11.13 -24.37
CA ILE A 691 -17.97 -11.63 -24.72
C ILE A 691 -18.79 -10.40 -25.16
N SER A 692 -19.28 -10.44 -26.36
CA SER A 692 -20.09 -9.38 -26.99
C SER A 692 -21.42 -9.19 -26.25
#